data_88b273b2c8879badaff80f3fb5f63ef0
#
_entry.id   88b273b2c8879badaff80f3fb5f63ef0
#
_cell.length_a   1.000
_cell.length_b   1.000
_cell.length_c   1.000
_cell.angle_alpha   90.00
_cell.angle_beta   90.00
_cell.angle_gamma   90.00
#
_symmetry.space_group_name_H-M   'P 1'
#
loop_
_entity.id
_entity.type
_entity.pdbx_description
1 polymer ?
#
loop_
_entity_poly.entity_id
_entity_poly.type
_entity_poly.pdbx_seq_one_letter_code
_entity_poly.pdbx_strand_id
1 'polypeptide(L)'
;MNADKFTQKTIETIQTAQSMAQENGNQYLTPEHLLYALVDADGGLIGTLLGRMGVDCNAVLSELDTAINQLPKVSGGSGEVYASPETSKIFSFAEREAKSGGDAYVSVEHLMLGIFANETAAIKRIFSAHGITKAGFTAELKKVKTGPVTSDNPEDTYDALKKYGTDLVERAREGKMDPVIGRDQEIRNVIRILSRKTKNNPVLIGEPGVGKTAIAEGLAQRIVRGDVPEGLKDKTIFSLDMGALVAGAKYRGEFEERLKAVLEEVRKSEGRILLFIDELHTIVGAGKTEGSMDAGNLLKPMLARGELHCIGATTLDEYRKYIEKDAALERRFQPVQVDEPTVEDTISILRGLKERYEIYHGVRIHDNALVAAATLSNRYITDRFLPDKAIDLVDEACAMIRTEIDSMPSELDDLRRRIMQMEIEEMALRKEDDQLSRDRLEKLTQELAELKDRFNEQKARWESEKNSVEEVKSLKADIDHLHAEIEEAQRNYEYEKAARLQYSDLPNLEKKLTEAEAAAERRKSDNSLVHDTVTEEEIAGIVAKWTGIPVAKLMEGEREKLLHLDEVLHRRLIGQDEAVEKVCEAIQRSRAGISDPNRPIGSFLFLGPTGVGKTELAKALAESLFDDERSMVRIDMTEYMEKFSVSRLIGAPPGYVGYDEGGQLTEAVRRKPYSVVLFDEVEKAHPDVFNILLQILDDGRITDSQGRTVDFKNTIIILTSNLGSQYLLDGIGPDGEITADARERVQGELRRAFRPEFLNRLDEILMFRPLTRDNLSHIIDNLVAALRSRLADRTLNLEMTDAAKALIIANGYDPVYGARPLKRYLQSHAETLIARTILSGDLHAGDTLVVDAENGALVCRVKA
;
A
#
# COMPACT_ATOMS: atom_id res chain seq x y z
N MET A 1 18.69 -50.94 -10.10
CA MET A 1 19.30 -49.72 -9.59
C MET A 1 18.80 -49.49 -8.17
N ASN A 2 19.67 -49.11 -7.26
CA ASN A 2 19.21 -48.70 -5.91
C ASN A 2 19.01 -47.20 -5.95
N ALA A 3 17.75 -46.75 -6.11
CA ALA A 3 17.39 -45.34 -6.28
C ALA A 3 17.92 -44.45 -5.16
N ASP A 4 18.09 -45.01 -3.93
CA ASP A 4 18.56 -44.29 -2.73
C ASP A 4 20.01 -43.73 -2.85
N LYS A 5 20.74 -44.10 -3.89
CA LYS A 5 22.12 -43.62 -4.12
C LYS A 5 22.22 -42.49 -5.13
N PHE A 6 21.12 -42.12 -5.73
CA PHE A 6 21.12 -41.07 -6.76
C PHE A 6 20.53 -39.79 -6.17
N THR A 7 21.04 -38.66 -6.63
CA THR A 7 20.45 -37.35 -6.27
C THR A 7 19.06 -37.21 -6.90
N GLN A 8 18.18 -36.37 -6.30
CA GLN A 8 16.82 -36.19 -6.80
C GLN A 8 16.82 -35.78 -8.28
N LYS A 9 17.65 -34.81 -8.66
CA LYS A 9 17.77 -34.38 -10.07
C LYS A 9 18.29 -35.46 -11.00
N THR A 10 19.19 -36.31 -10.54
CA THR A 10 19.62 -37.46 -11.32
C THR A 10 18.47 -38.41 -11.60
N ILE A 11 17.62 -38.65 -10.59
CA ILE A 11 16.41 -39.49 -10.73
C ILE A 11 15.43 -38.84 -11.71
N GLU A 12 15.14 -37.53 -11.54
CA GLU A 12 14.29 -36.78 -12.46
C GLU A 12 14.80 -36.81 -13.91
N THR A 13 16.09 -36.59 -14.11
CA THR A 13 16.73 -36.68 -15.44
C THR A 13 16.56 -38.04 -16.06
N ILE A 14 16.74 -39.13 -15.29
CA ILE A 14 16.53 -40.50 -15.75
C ILE A 14 15.07 -40.75 -16.12
N GLN A 15 14.13 -40.26 -15.33
CA GLN A 15 12.69 -40.36 -15.60
C GLN A 15 12.29 -39.59 -16.86
N THR A 16 12.79 -38.37 -17.04
CA THR A 16 12.58 -37.58 -18.25
C THR A 16 13.10 -38.30 -19.49
N ALA A 17 14.33 -38.84 -19.43
CA ALA A 17 14.91 -39.61 -20.49
C ALA A 17 14.11 -40.91 -20.81
N GLN A 18 13.52 -41.54 -19.76
CA GLN A 18 12.66 -42.72 -19.97
C GLN A 18 11.34 -42.35 -20.62
N SER A 19 10.70 -41.26 -20.19
CA SER A 19 9.45 -40.74 -20.76
C SER A 19 9.67 -40.38 -22.24
N MET A 20 10.77 -39.71 -22.56
CA MET A 20 11.15 -39.37 -23.93
C MET A 20 11.36 -40.63 -24.82
N ALA A 21 12.03 -41.64 -24.29
CA ALA A 21 12.20 -42.90 -25.03
C ALA A 21 10.86 -43.58 -25.27
N GLN A 22 9.93 -43.54 -24.30
CA GLN A 22 8.59 -44.09 -24.42
C GLN A 22 7.73 -43.35 -25.45
N GLU A 23 7.74 -42.02 -25.43
CA GLU A 23 7.03 -41.17 -26.37
C GLU A 23 7.51 -41.37 -27.81
N ASN A 24 8.81 -41.52 -28.00
CA ASN A 24 9.41 -41.82 -29.30
C ASN A 24 9.25 -43.28 -29.77
N GLY A 25 8.67 -44.16 -28.96
CA GLY A 25 8.47 -45.57 -29.26
C GLY A 25 9.78 -46.39 -29.25
N ASN A 26 10.79 -45.95 -28.50
CA ASN A 26 12.06 -46.66 -28.37
C ASN A 26 11.98 -47.68 -27.21
N GLN A 27 12.40 -48.93 -27.46
CA GLN A 27 12.39 -50.00 -26.43
C GLN A 27 13.53 -49.83 -25.41
N TYR A 28 14.59 -49.11 -25.75
CA TYR A 28 15.77 -48.95 -24.93
C TYR A 28 16.03 -47.47 -24.62
N LEU A 29 16.33 -47.20 -23.35
CA LEU A 29 16.91 -45.94 -22.91
C LEU A 29 18.39 -45.93 -23.36
N THR A 30 18.72 -45.09 -24.31
CA THR A 30 20.07 -44.96 -24.85
C THR A 30 20.83 -43.77 -24.26
N PRO A 31 22.15 -43.66 -24.40
CA PRO A 31 22.93 -42.50 -23.95
C PRO A 31 22.47 -41.15 -24.56
N GLU A 32 21.92 -41.18 -25.78
CA GLU A 32 21.39 -39.97 -26.43
C GLU A 32 20.20 -39.40 -25.69
N HIS A 33 19.24 -40.24 -25.24
CA HIS A 33 18.12 -39.79 -24.41
C HIS A 33 18.60 -39.19 -23.08
N LEU A 34 19.61 -39.85 -22.46
CA LEU A 34 20.16 -39.39 -21.19
C LEU A 34 20.89 -38.06 -21.37
N LEU A 35 21.69 -37.88 -22.44
CA LEU A 35 22.38 -36.64 -22.73
C LEU A 35 21.39 -35.51 -23.06
N TYR A 36 20.33 -35.80 -23.81
CA TYR A 36 19.27 -34.85 -24.10
C TYR A 36 18.65 -34.33 -22.80
N ALA A 37 18.19 -35.22 -21.93
CA ALA A 37 17.57 -34.84 -20.65
C ALA A 37 18.53 -34.09 -19.71
N LEU A 38 19.83 -34.34 -19.76
CA LEU A 38 20.86 -33.63 -19.01
C LEU A 38 21.07 -32.19 -19.52
N VAL A 39 20.95 -31.95 -20.83
CA VAL A 39 21.16 -30.63 -21.43
C VAL A 39 19.88 -29.78 -21.41
N ASP A 40 18.70 -30.41 -21.58
CA ASP A 40 17.39 -29.78 -21.64
C ASP A 40 16.83 -29.38 -20.26
N ALA A 41 17.45 -29.84 -19.16
CA ALA A 41 17.02 -29.56 -17.85
C ALA A 41 17.07 -28.03 -17.54
N ASP A 42 15.92 -27.42 -17.31
CA ASP A 42 15.79 -25.97 -16.98
C ASP A 42 16.71 -25.62 -15.81
N GLY A 43 17.64 -24.69 -16.03
CA GLY A 43 18.60 -24.29 -15.01
C GLY A 43 19.55 -25.42 -14.56
N GLY A 44 19.65 -26.50 -15.32
CA GLY A 44 20.49 -27.66 -15.02
C GLY A 44 21.99 -27.36 -15.07
N LEU A 45 22.76 -28.04 -14.21
CA LEU A 45 24.20 -27.90 -14.09
C LEU A 45 24.90 -28.14 -15.45
N ILE A 46 24.47 -29.14 -16.18
CA ILE A 46 25.15 -29.56 -17.43
C ILE A 46 24.98 -28.50 -18.52
N GLY A 47 23.76 -28.02 -18.75
CA GLY A 47 23.49 -26.91 -19.68
C GLY A 47 24.27 -25.64 -19.34
N THR A 48 24.33 -25.29 -18.04
CA THR A 48 25.10 -24.13 -17.56
C THR A 48 26.61 -24.30 -17.82
N LEU A 49 27.20 -25.49 -17.58
CA LEU A 49 28.61 -25.74 -17.80
C LEU A 49 28.96 -25.72 -19.31
N LEU A 50 28.10 -26.29 -20.14
CA LEU A 50 28.27 -26.23 -21.60
C LEU A 50 28.20 -24.82 -22.14
N GLY A 51 27.26 -24.02 -21.66
CA GLY A 51 27.16 -22.59 -21.99
C GLY A 51 28.42 -21.80 -21.60
N ARG A 52 29.02 -22.04 -20.43
CA ARG A 52 30.32 -21.45 -20.03
C ARG A 52 31.49 -21.88 -20.92
N MET A 53 31.40 -23.05 -21.53
CA MET A 53 32.37 -23.50 -22.54
C MET A 53 32.15 -22.86 -23.93
N GLY A 54 31.13 -22.01 -24.08
CA GLY A 54 30.77 -21.36 -25.34
C GLY A 54 29.98 -22.25 -26.29
N VAL A 55 29.35 -23.32 -25.78
CA VAL A 55 28.57 -24.27 -26.59
C VAL A 55 27.13 -23.79 -26.71
N ASP A 56 26.58 -23.79 -27.90
CA ASP A 56 25.14 -23.53 -28.13
C ASP A 56 24.33 -24.82 -27.79
N CYS A 57 23.71 -24.81 -26.61
CA CYS A 57 22.91 -25.93 -26.13
C CYS A 57 21.72 -26.23 -27.05
N ASN A 58 21.10 -25.24 -27.69
CA ASN A 58 19.98 -25.47 -28.61
C ASN A 58 20.41 -26.22 -29.87
N ALA A 59 21.57 -25.90 -30.39
CA ALA A 59 22.15 -26.64 -31.53
C ALA A 59 22.44 -28.10 -31.14
N VAL A 60 23.00 -28.35 -29.94
CA VAL A 60 23.25 -29.69 -29.42
C VAL A 60 21.96 -30.49 -29.26
N LEU A 61 20.93 -29.89 -28.69
CA LEU A 61 19.59 -30.51 -28.50
C LEU A 61 18.97 -30.91 -29.85
N SER A 62 19.02 -30.04 -30.85
CA SER A 62 18.50 -30.32 -32.21
C SER A 62 19.20 -31.50 -32.88
N GLU A 63 20.54 -31.61 -32.73
CA GLU A 63 21.30 -32.75 -33.27
C GLU A 63 21.02 -34.05 -32.50
N LEU A 64 20.83 -33.96 -31.16
CA LEU A 64 20.42 -35.09 -30.33
C LEU A 64 19.01 -35.59 -30.70
N ASP A 65 18.06 -34.68 -30.90
CA ASP A 65 16.70 -35.03 -31.33
C ASP A 65 16.73 -35.76 -32.69
N THR A 66 17.53 -35.27 -33.64
CA THR A 66 17.75 -35.93 -34.91
C THR A 66 18.32 -37.34 -34.75
N ALA A 67 19.29 -37.52 -33.84
CA ALA A 67 19.89 -38.83 -33.56
C ALA A 67 18.89 -39.78 -32.88
N ILE A 68 18.10 -39.31 -31.95
CA ILE A 68 17.07 -40.08 -31.23
C ILE A 68 15.97 -40.55 -32.23
N ASN A 69 15.56 -39.66 -33.13
CA ASN A 69 14.54 -39.99 -34.13
C ASN A 69 15.00 -41.08 -35.14
N GLN A 70 16.31 -41.30 -35.29
CA GLN A 70 16.89 -42.36 -36.11
C GLN A 70 16.97 -43.73 -35.38
N LEU A 71 16.71 -43.77 -34.07
CA LEU A 71 16.74 -45.03 -33.31
C LEU A 71 15.57 -45.96 -33.69
N PRO A 72 15.76 -47.31 -33.55
CA PRO A 72 14.70 -48.26 -33.86
C PRO A 72 13.46 -48.03 -33.03
N LYS A 73 12.30 -47.92 -33.70
CA LYS A 73 10.97 -47.75 -33.07
C LYS A 73 10.23 -49.07 -33.07
N VAL A 74 9.58 -49.41 -31.95
CA VAL A 74 8.78 -50.67 -31.80
C VAL A 74 7.30 -50.31 -31.69
N SER A 75 6.49 -50.81 -32.62
CA SER A 75 5.04 -50.66 -32.60
C SER A 75 4.40 -51.83 -31.89
N GLY A 76 3.72 -51.65 -30.74
CA GLY A 76 2.93 -52.67 -30.07
C GLY A 76 3.59 -53.37 -28.87
N GLY A 77 4.63 -52.77 -28.26
CA GLY A 77 5.28 -53.30 -27.05
C GLY A 77 4.52 -52.99 -25.75
N SER A 78 4.89 -53.62 -24.65
CA SER A 78 4.32 -53.50 -23.30
C SER A 78 4.49 -52.10 -22.63
N GLY A 79 5.08 -51.14 -23.31
CA GLY A 79 5.34 -49.80 -22.78
C GLY A 79 6.52 -49.72 -21.79
N GLU A 80 7.18 -50.80 -21.45
CA GLU A 80 8.35 -50.81 -20.59
C GLU A 80 9.62 -50.47 -21.36
N VAL A 81 10.37 -49.47 -20.89
CA VAL A 81 11.66 -49.04 -21.45
C VAL A 81 12.78 -49.63 -20.61
N TYR A 82 13.71 -50.34 -21.25
CA TYR A 82 14.85 -50.99 -20.59
C TYR A 82 16.14 -50.18 -20.86
N ALA A 83 17.06 -50.14 -19.90
CA ALA A 83 18.36 -49.49 -20.11
C ALA A 83 19.18 -50.28 -21.15
N SER A 84 19.76 -49.56 -22.14
CA SER A 84 20.66 -50.20 -23.10
C SER A 84 21.94 -50.71 -22.43
N PRO A 85 22.69 -51.64 -23.02
CA PRO A 85 23.98 -52.07 -22.48
C PRO A 85 24.97 -50.93 -22.30
N GLU A 86 24.94 -49.94 -23.17
CA GLU A 86 25.76 -48.71 -23.12
C GLU A 86 25.32 -47.81 -21.92
N THR A 87 24.05 -47.58 -21.77
CA THR A 87 23.48 -46.81 -20.61
C THR A 87 23.79 -47.50 -19.30
N SER A 88 23.72 -48.83 -19.23
CA SER A 88 24.09 -49.62 -18.04
C SER A 88 25.56 -49.44 -17.67
N LYS A 89 26.46 -49.31 -18.64
CA LYS A 89 27.89 -49.02 -18.43
C LYS A 89 28.08 -47.59 -17.90
N ILE A 90 27.31 -46.61 -18.40
CA ILE A 90 27.33 -45.23 -17.93
C ILE A 90 26.95 -45.20 -16.44
N PHE A 91 25.87 -45.83 -16.00
CA PHE A 91 25.49 -45.90 -14.61
C PHE A 91 26.55 -46.56 -13.72
N SER A 92 27.11 -47.67 -14.18
CA SER A 92 28.17 -48.36 -13.42
C SER A 92 29.47 -47.55 -13.34
N PHE A 93 29.77 -46.73 -14.36
CA PHE A 93 30.89 -45.80 -14.34
C PHE A 93 30.60 -44.62 -13.37
N ALA A 94 29.43 -44.04 -13.43
CA ALA A 94 28.99 -42.93 -12.54
C ALA A 94 29.07 -43.34 -11.07
N GLU A 95 28.60 -44.57 -10.70
CA GLU A 95 28.72 -45.07 -9.34
C GLU A 95 30.18 -45.28 -8.87
N ARG A 96 31.07 -45.68 -9.76
CA ARG A 96 32.51 -45.81 -9.45
C ARG A 96 33.18 -44.45 -9.29
N GLU A 97 32.86 -43.52 -10.17
CA GLU A 97 33.41 -42.14 -10.13
C GLU A 97 32.99 -41.43 -8.83
N ALA A 98 31.71 -41.52 -8.45
CA ALA A 98 31.21 -40.98 -7.19
C ALA A 98 31.98 -41.59 -5.99
N LYS A 99 32.15 -42.88 -5.93
CA LYS A 99 32.94 -43.52 -4.86
C LYS A 99 34.41 -43.10 -4.85
N SER A 100 35.05 -42.90 -6.02
CA SER A 100 36.44 -42.47 -6.10
C SER A 100 36.62 -41.01 -5.70
N GLY A 101 35.61 -40.17 -5.94
CA GLY A 101 35.54 -38.78 -5.52
C GLY A 101 35.19 -38.57 -4.05
N GLY A 102 34.79 -39.63 -3.32
CA GLY A 102 34.32 -39.53 -1.93
C GLY A 102 32.90 -39.01 -1.81
N ASP A 103 32.12 -39.03 -2.88
CA ASP A 103 30.74 -38.59 -2.94
C ASP A 103 29.79 -39.67 -2.41
N ALA A 104 28.82 -39.30 -1.60
CA ALA A 104 27.82 -40.23 -1.03
C ALA A 104 26.72 -40.58 -2.03
N TYR A 105 26.44 -39.67 -3.00
CA TYR A 105 25.40 -39.80 -3.98
C TYR A 105 25.96 -39.65 -5.39
N VAL A 106 25.29 -40.29 -6.35
CA VAL A 106 25.58 -40.14 -7.81
C VAL A 106 24.75 -38.95 -8.33
N SER A 107 25.40 -37.92 -8.77
CA SER A 107 24.81 -36.68 -9.31
C SER A 107 24.91 -36.59 -10.83
N VAL A 108 24.28 -35.57 -11.42
CA VAL A 108 24.22 -35.40 -12.89
C VAL A 108 25.59 -35.26 -13.54
N GLU A 109 26.57 -34.63 -12.85
CA GLU A 109 27.95 -34.57 -13.35
C GLU A 109 28.60 -35.96 -13.48
N HIS A 110 28.30 -36.91 -12.59
CA HIS A 110 28.81 -38.27 -12.70
C HIS A 110 28.22 -38.99 -13.90
N LEU A 111 26.93 -38.73 -14.24
CA LEU A 111 26.32 -39.26 -15.46
C LEU A 111 27.00 -38.69 -16.69
N MET A 112 27.26 -37.36 -16.72
CA MET A 112 27.97 -36.75 -17.85
C MET A 112 29.40 -37.30 -18.03
N LEU A 113 30.13 -37.49 -16.93
CA LEU A 113 31.45 -38.15 -16.94
C LEU A 113 31.37 -39.60 -17.44
N GLY A 114 30.27 -40.30 -17.10
CA GLY A 114 29.96 -41.63 -17.60
C GLY A 114 29.71 -41.63 -19.12
N ILE A 115 29.04 -40.63 -19.64
CA ILE A 115 28.80 -40.43 -21.07
C ILE A 115 30.13 -40.21 -21.80
N PHE A 116 31.02 -39.33 -21.29
CA PHE A 116 32.37 -39.13 -21.87
C PHE A 116 33.21 -40.42 -21.86
N ALA A 117 33.01 -41.30 -20.88
CA ALA A 117 33.73 -42.57 -20.84
C ALA A 117 33.15 -43.66 -21.77
N ASN A 118 31.89 -43.53 -22.18
CA ASN A 118 31.15 -44.51 -22.98
C ASN A 118 30.40 -43.83 -24.14
N GLU A 119 31.10 -43.00 -24.91
CA GLU A 119 30.53 -42.24 -26.03
C GLU A 119 30.02 -43.21 -27.14
N THR A 120 28.77 -42.99 -27.60
CA THR A 120 28.28 -43.61 -28.84
C THR A 120 28.84 -42.88 -30.05
N ALA A 121 28.73 -43.48 -31.25
CA ALA A 121 29.19 -42.83 -32.48
C ALA A 121 28.47 -41.50 -32.77
N ALA A 122 27.18 -41.40 -32.40
CA ALA A 122 26.39 -40.19 -32.54
C ALA A 122 26.87 -39.08 -31.54
N ILE A 123 27.02 -39.40 -30.26
CA ILE A 123 27.49 -38.48 -29.23
C ILE A 123 28.90 -37.98 -29.55
N LYS A 124 29.79 -38.87 -29.96
CA LYS A 124 31.18 -38.53 -30.35
C LYS A 124 31.22 -37.51 -31.49
N ARG A 125 30.35 -37.67 -32.49
CA ARG A 125 30.22 -36.72 -33.60
C ARG A 125 29.74 -35.35 -33.09
N ILE A 126 28.69 -35.32 -32.27
CA ILE A 126 28.12 -34.09 -31.68
C ILE A 126 29.18 -33.38 -30.83
N PHE A 127 29.84 -34.09 -29.93
CA PHE A 127 30.91 -33.53 -29.10
C PHE A 127 32.05 -32.92 -29.91
N SER A 128 32.46 -33.60 -30.98
CA SER A 128 33.51 -33.10 -31.87
C SER A 128 33.07 -31.89 -32.67
N ALA A 129 31.81 -31.83 -33.11
CA ALA A 129 31.26 -30.70 -33.88
C ALA A 129 31.17 -29.42 -33.03
N HIS A 130 30.80 -29.56 -31.75
CA HIS A 130 30.61 -28.42 -30.83
C HIS A 130 31.79 -28.17 -29.88
N GLY A 131 32.94 -28.84 -30.07
CA GLY A 131 34.13 -28.65 -29.25
C GLY A 131 34.00 -29.10 -27.78
N ILE A 132 33.03 -29.97 -27.49
CA ILE A 132 32.77 -30.48 -26.14
C ILE A 132 33.85 -31.55 -25.81
N THR A 133 34.69 -31.25 -24.81
CA THR A 133 35.75 -32.16 -24.38
C THR A 133 35.64 -32.45 -22.88
N LYS A 134 36.00 -33.68 -22.50
CA LYS A 134 36.07 -34.09 -21.11
C LYS A 134 36.96 -33.15 -20.26
N ALA A 135 38.10 -32.72 -20.83
CA ALA A 135 39.05 -31.85 -20.15
C ALA A 135 38.44 -30.44 -19.88
N GLY A 136 37.76 -29.83 -20.88
CA GLY A 136 37.05 -28.56 -20.75
C GLY A 136 35.93 -28.65 -19.72
N PHE A 137 35.07 -29.69 -19.84
CA PHE A 137 34.02 -29.93 -18.89
C PHE A 137 34.52 -30.08 -17.45
N THR A 138 35.56 -30.88 -17.24
CA THR A 138 36.11 -31.09 -15.89
C THR A 138 36.76 -29.82 -15.34
N ALA A 139 37.35 -28.95 -16.20
CA ALA A 139 37.92 -27.69 -15.79
C ALA A 139 36.80 -26.71 -15.32
N GLU A 140 35.69 -26.61 -16.04
CA GLU A 140 34.56 -25.79 -15.64
C GLU A 140 33.83 -26.35 -14.39
N LEU A 141 33.67 -27.70 -14.34
CA LEU A 141 33.08 -28.37 -13.17
C LEU A 141 33.86 -28.07 -11.87
N LYS A 142 35.20 -28.07 -11.93
CA LYS A 142 36.07 -27.75 -10.77
C LYS A 142 35.90 -26.32 -10.27
N LYS A 143 35.47 -25.40 -11.13
CA LYS A 143 35.21 -24.00 -10.71
C LYS A 143 33.88 -23.90 -9.91
N VAL A 144 32.94 -24.80 -10.17
CA VAL A 144 31.60 -24.80 -9.61
C VAL A 144 31.45 -25.77 -8.43
N LYS A 145 32.06 -26.98 -8.55
CA LYS A 145 31.97 -28.00 -7.48
C LYS A 145 32.85 -27.62 -6.29
N THR A 146 32.23 -27.29 -5.16
CA THR A 146 32.89 -26.78 -3.95
C THR A 146 33.32 -27.85 -2.95
N GLY A 147 32.84 -29.08 -3.10
CA GLY A 147 33.14 -30.19 -2.18
C GLY A 147 32.50 -31.51 -2.62
N PRO A 148 32.63 -32.57 -1.80
CA PRO A 148 31.99 -33.87 -2.08
C PRO A 148 30.46 -33.76 -1.95
N VAL A 149 29.73 -34.52 -2.74
CA VAL A 149 28.29 -34.62 -2.76
C VAL A 149 27.83 -35.43 -1.55
N THR A 150 27.36 -34.79 -0.51
CA THR A 150 26.94 -35.41 0.75
C THR A 150 25.43 -35.38 0.97
N SER A 151 24.69 -34.60 0.17
CA SER A 151 23.22 -34.51 0.21
C SER A 151 22.59 -35.10 -1.06
N ASP A 152 21.30 -35.40 -1.02
CA ASP A 152 20.51 -35.86 -2.14
C ASP A 152 20.14 -34.75 -3.13
N ASN A 153 20.44 -33.46 -2.80
CA ASN A 153 20.20 -32.28 -3.66
C ASN A 153 21.42 -31.33 -3.70
N PRO A 154 22.62 -31.78 -4.19
CA PRO A 154 23.85 -31.01 -4.15
C PRO A 154 23.83 -29.79 -5.07
N GLU A 155 22.97 -29.80 -6.10
CA GLU A 155 22.91 -28.75 -7.11
C GLU A 155 22.33 -27.44 -6.58
N ASP A 156 21.62 -27.48 -5.43
CA ASP A 156 21.17 -26.28 -4.74
C ASP A 156 22.32 -25.49 -4.11
N THR A 157 23.49 -26.12 -3.97
CA THR A 157 24.70 -25.46 -3.44
C THR A 157 25.65 -24.93 -4.51
N TYR A 158 25.38 -25.20 -5.78
CA TYR A 158 26.22 -24.70 -6.89
C TYR A 158 25.73 -23.32 -7.35
N ASP A 159 26.67 -22.37 -7.56
CA ASP A 159 26.40 -20.98 -7.90
C ASP A 159 25.37 -20.34 -6.93
N ALA A 160 25.50 -20.62 -5.63
CA ALA A 160 24.55 -20.26 -4.60
C ALA A 160 24.29 -18.74 -4.53
N LEU A 161 25.32 -17.92 -4.76
CA LEU A 161 25.15 -16.45 -4.81
C LEU A 161 24.21 -16.02 -5.94
N LYS A 162 24.34 -16.57 -7.13
CA LYS A 162 23.45 -16.21 -8.26
C LYS A 162 22.02 -16.72 -8.09
N LYS A 163 21.85 -17.85 -7.37
CA LYS A 163 20.55 -18.44 -7.09
C LYS A 163 19.79 -17.72 -5.99
N TYR A 164 20.49 -17.31 -4.94
CA TYR A 164 19.90 -16.77 -3.70
C TYR A 164 20.26 -15.32 -3.44
N GLY A 165 20.80 -14.62 -4.42
CA GLY A 165 21.16 -13.23 -4.30
C GLY A 165 21.20 -12.49 -5.63
N THR A 166 21.16 -11.16 -5.55
CA THR A 166 21.23 -10.26 -6.70
C THR A 166 22.46 -9.37 -6.56
N ASP A 167 23.29 -9.28 -7.62
CA ASP A 167 24.43 -8.36 -7.67
C ASP A 167 23.93 -6.94 -7.97
N LEU A 168 23.96 -6.08 -6.94
CA LEU A 168 23.53 -4.68 -7.07
C LEU A 168 24.50 -3.86 -7.94
N VAL A 169 25.79 -4.20 -7.97
CA VAL A 169 26.77 -3.48 -8.79
C VAL A 169 26.56 -3.80 -10.26
N GLU A 170 26.24 -5.07 -10.61
CA GLU A 170 25.89 -5.45 -11.97
C GLU A 170 24.61 -4.76 -12.44
N ARG A 171 23.55 -4.77 -11.61
CA ARG A 171 22.32 -4.04 -11.90
C ARG A 171 22.52 -2.53 -12.09
N ALA A 172 23.41 -1.94 -11.27
CA ALA A 172 23.78 -0.53 -11.44
C ALA A 172 24.52 -0.26 -12.75
N ARG A 173 25.38 -1.23 -13.21
CA ARG A 173 26.03 -1.15 -14.52
C ARG A 173 25.06 -1.24 -15.69
N GLU A 174 24.01 -2.02 -15.53
CA GLU A 174 22.97 -2.17 -16.55
C GLU A 174 21.98 -0.98 -16.60
N GLY A 175 22.12 0.01 -15.70
CA GLY A 175 21.21 1.16 -15.62
C GLY A 175 19.80 0.83 -15.08
N LYS A 176 19.61 -0.38 -14.54
CA LYS A 176 18.31 -0.90 -14.08
C LYS A 176 17.94 -0.47 -12.65
N MET A 177 18.68 0.46 -12.07
CA MET A 177 18.45 0.94 -10.69
C MET A 177 17.94 2.37 -10.68
N ASP A 178 17.04 2.67 -9.75
CA ASP A 178 16.56 4.03 -9.56
C ASP A 178 17.64 4.96 -9.00
N PRO A 179 17.64 6.25 -9.35
CA PRO A 179 18.59 7.20 -8.81
C PRO A 179 18.35 7.39 -7.30
N VAL A 180 19.41 7.28 -6.50
CA VAL A 180 19.33 7.50 -5.05
C VAL A 180 19.61 8.96 -4.73
N ILE A 181 18.64 9.63 -4.13
CA ILE A 181 18.66 11.07 -3.85
C ILE A 181 18.50 11.30 -2.35
N GLY A 182 19.21 12.28 -1.81
CA GLY A 182 19.05 12.73 -0.41
C GLY A 182 19.65 11.81 0.66
N ARG A 183 20.45 10.78 0.29
CA ARG A 183 21.06 9.82 1.22
C ARG A 183 22.60 9.87 1.25
N ASP A 184 23.18 10.99 0.85
CA ASP A 184 24.64 11.15 0.73
C ASP A 184 25.39 10.98 2.05
N GLN A 185 24.81 11.46 3.16
CA GLN A 185 25.45 11.38 4.47
C GLN A 185 25.47 9.94 4.98
N GLU A 186 24.37 9.22 4.85
CA GLU A 186 24.26 7.82 5.26
C GLU A 186 25.19 6.94 4.43
N ILE A 187 25.24 7.12 3.11
CA ILE A 187 26.17 6.39 2.23
C ILE A 187 27.63 6.67 2.61
N ARG A 188 28.01 7.93 2.88
CA ARG A 188 29.36 8.27 3.37
C ARG A 188 29.66 7.62 4.73
N ASN A 189 28.67 7.55 5.61
CA ASN A 189 28.82 6.86 6.90
C ASN A 189 29.04 5.36 6.71
N VAL A 190 28.26 4.72 5.82
CA VAL A 190 28.45 3.29 5.46
C VAL A 190 29.85 3.05 4.91
N ILE A 191 30.32 3.88 3.97
CA ILE A 191 31.68 3.81 3.39
C ILE A 191 32.74 3.92 4.49
N ARG A 192 32.58 4.88 5.41
CA ARG A 192 33.51 5.09 6.54
C ARG A 192 33.55 3.87 7.46
N ILE A 193 32.39 3.25 7.74
CA ILE A 193 32.33 2.07 8.61
C ILE A 193 32.96 0.87 7.92
N LEU A 194 32.66 0.62 6.64
CA LEU A 194 33.28 -0.46 5.86
C LEU A 194 34.82 -0.35 5.79
N SER A 195 35.35 0.86 5.87
CA SER A 195 36.82 1.12 5.84
C SER A 195 37.48 0.97 7.22
N ARG A 196 36.75 0.65 8.30
CA ARG A 196 37.32 0.46 9.66
C ARG A 196 37.99 -0.91 9.79
N LYS A 197 38.96 -0.99 10.71
CA LYS A 197 39.63 -2.25 11.06
C LYS A 197 38.72 -3.19 11.88
N THR A 198 37.86 -2.64 12.71
CA THR A 198 36.93 -3.36 13.60
C THR A 198 35.55 -2.70 13.57
N LYS A 199 34.49 -3.41 13.88
CA LYS A 199 33.10 -2.95 13.76
C LYS A 199 32.84 -2.37 12.35
N ASN A 200 33.27 -3.10 11.34
CA ASN A 200 33.24 -2.69 9.95
C ASN A 200 32.00 -3.21 9.19
N ASN A 201 30.98 -3.68 9.90
CA ASN A 201 29.71 -4.07 9.32
C ASN A 201 28.66 -3.03 9.73
N PRO A 202 28.22 -2.15 8.81
CA PRO A 202 27.15 -1.21 9.09
C PRO A 202 25.79 -1.90 9.19
N VAL A 203 24.92 -1.43 10.08
CA VAL A 203 23.51 -1.79 10.13
C VAL A 203 22.68 -0.53 9.98
N LEU A 204 21.88 -0.47 8.92
CA LEU A 204 20.93 0.60 8.64
C LEU A 204 19.71 0.40 9.53
N ILE A 205 19.46 1.35 10.43
CA ILE A 205 18.38 1.28 11.40
C ILE A 205 17.40 2.42 11.11
N GLY A 206 16.14 2.10 10.92
CA GLY A 206 15.08 3.09 10.67
C GLY A 206 13.73 2.44 10.47
N GLU A 207 12.69 3.23 10.43
CA GLU A 207 11.33 2.77 10.22
C GLU A 207 11.15 2.10 8.83
N PRO A 208 10.11 1.29 8.63
CA PRO A 208 9.79 0.74 7.31
C PRO A 208 9.53 1.85 6.29
N GLY A 209 9.99 1.68 5.05
CA GLY A 209 9.72 2.63 3.97
C GLY A 209 10.59 3.90 3.96
N VAL A 210 11.53 4.10 4.90
CA VAL A 210 12.40 5.28 4.89
C VAL A 210 13.55 5.22 3.86
N GLY A 211 13.69 4.13 3.11
CA GLY A 211 14.71 3.98 2.06
C GLY A 211 16.03 3.37 2.52
N LYS A 212 16.01 2.42 3.47
CA LYS A 212 17.22 1.70 3.92
C LYS A 212 17.89 0.94 2.77
N THR A 213 17.13 0.24 1.95
CA THR A 213 17.64 -0.54 0.80
C THR A 213 18.26 0.38 -0.25
N ALA A 214 17.69 1.57 -0.49
CA ALA A 214 18.21 2.57 -1.41
C ALA A 214 19.65 3.02 -1.05
N ILE A 215 20.05 3.00 0.22
CA ILE A 215 21.41 3.33 0.63
C ILE A 215 22.43 2.30 0.11
N ALA A 216 22.06 1.00 0.13
CA ALA A 216 22.91 -0.05 -0.43
C ALA A 216 22.99 0.06 -1.97
N GLU A 217 21.89 0.39 -2.62
CA GLU A 217 21.82 0.65 -4.05
C GLU A 217 22.64 1.89 -4.44
N GLY A 218 22.53 2.98 -3.68
CA GLY A 218 23.34 4.18 -3.89
C GLY A 218 24.83 3.94 -3.71
N LEU A 219 25.22 3.06 -2.78
CA LEU A 219 26.61 2.63 -2.66
C LEU A 219 27.07 1.85 -3.89
N ALA A 220 26.22 0.94 -4.43
CA ALA A 220 26.53 0.21 -5.66
C ALA A 220 26.72 1.16 -6.85
N GLN A 221 25.85 2.16 -7.00
CA GLN A 221 25.99 3.21 -8.04
C GLN A 221 27.29 3.99 -7.91
N ARG A 222 27.70 4.35 -6.68
CA ARG A 222 28.99 5.04 -6.44
C ARG A 222 30.19 4.15 -6.74
N ILE A 223 30.13 2.86 -6.46
CA ILE A 223 31.18 1.90 -6.86
C ILE A 223 31.33 1.89 -8.38
N VAL A 224 30.23 1.83 -9.12
CA VAL A 224 30.26 1.84 -10.60
C VAL A 224 30.84 3.14 -11.15
N ARG A 225 30.52 4.29 -10.53
CA ARG A 225 31.06 5.61 -10.91
C ARG A 225 32.50 5.84 -10.46
N GLY A 226 33.04 4.93 -9.61
CA GLY A 226 34.38 5.10 -9.03
C GLY A 226 34.45 6.16 -7.91
N ASP A 227 33.33 6.67 -7.43
CA ASP A 227 33.21 7.65 -6.35
C ASP A 227 33.25 6.99 -4.95
N VAL A 228 34.25 6.14 -4.76
CA VAL A 228 34.52 5.42 -3.51
C VAL A 228 36.03 5.31 -3.26
N PRO A 229 36.46 5.12 -2.00
CA PRO A 229 37.87 4.85 -1.69
C PRO A 229 38.41 3.63 -2.45
N GLU A 230 39.72 3.61 -2.72
CA GLU A 230 40.42 2.57 -3.50
C GLU A 230 40.07 1.15 -3.05
N GLY A 231 39.96 0.92 -1.74
CA GLY A 231 39.61 -0.39 -1.18
C GLY A 231 38.19 -0.88 -1.43
N LEU A 232 37.32 -0.05 -2.04
CA LEU A 232 35.94 -0.40 -2.38
C LEU A 232 35.65 -0.43 -3.88
N LYS A 233 36.56 0.06 -4.74
CA LYS A 233 36.36 0.16 -6.19
C LYS A 233 36.12 -1.19 -6.89
N ASP A 234 36.79 -2.24 -6.43
CA ASP A 234 36.70 -3.58 -7.01
C ASP A 234 35.74 -4.51 -6.25
N LYS A 235 34.94 -3.96 -5.35
CA LYS A 235 33.96 -4.74 -4.60
C LYS A 235 32.63 -4.83 -5.31
N THR A 236 31.95 -5.96 -5.10
CA THR A 236 30.56 -6.16 -5.48
C THR A 236 29.67 -6.21 -4.26
N ILE A 237 28.40 -5.81 -4.40
CA ILE A 237 27.39 -5.87 -3.33
C ILE A 237 26.34 -6.88 -3.74
N PHE A 238 26.24 -7.97 -2.99
CA PHE A 238 25.20 -8.98 -3.19
C PHE A 238 24.07 -8.79 -2.18
N SER A 239 22.86 -8.52 -2.67
CA SER A 239 21.63 -8.52 -1.88
C SER A 239 21.13 -9.96 -1.72
N LEU A 240 21.09 -10.45 -0.50
CA LEU A 240 20.64 -11.81 -0.19
C LEU A 240 19.11 -11.88 -0.18
N ASP A 241 18.55 -12.80 -0.96
CA ASP A 241 17.12 -13.07 -0.98
C ASP A 241 16.77 -14.18 0.03
N MET A 242 16.23 -13.76 1.17
CA MET A 242 15.80 -14.68 2.23
C MET A 242 14.60 -15.54 1.81
N GLY A 243 13.72 -14.98 0.98
CA GLY A 243 12.56 -15.70 0.45
C GLY A 243 12.99 -16.88 -0.43
N ALA A 244 13.94 -16.65 -1.34
CA ALA A 244 14.49 -17.69 -2.22
C ALA A 244 15.23 -18.78 -1.43
N LEU A 245 15.93 -18.41 -0.35
CA LEU A 245 16.62 -19.38 0.50
C LEU A 245 15.65 -20.34 1.22
N VAL A 246 14.49 -19.86 1.63
CA VAL A 246 13.46 -20.62 2.35
C VAL A 246 12.52 -21.35 1.39
N ALA A 247 12.26 -20.78 0.20
CA ALA A 247 11.32 -21.36 -0.76
C ALA A 247 11.73 -22.79 -1.16
N GLY A 248 10.79 -23.72 -1.08
CA GLY A 248 11.00 -25.13 -1.44
C GLY A 248 11.85 -25.95 -0.45
N ALA A 249 12.39 -25.35 0.62
CA ALA A 249 13.08 -26.11 1.66
C ALA A 249 12.05 -26.88 2.51
N LYS A 250 12.02 -28.21 2.39
CA LYS A 250 11.11 -29.09 3.16
C LYS A 250 11.59 -29.32 4.59
N TYR A 251 12.89 -29.23 4.81
CA TYR A 251 13.53 -29.48 6.10
C TYR A 251 14.48 -28.35 6.48
N ARG A 252 14.64 -28.11 7.77
CA ARG A 252 15.56 -27.14 8.35
C ARG A 252 17.00 -27.26 7.82
N GLY A 253 17.50 -28.47 7.62
CA GLY A 253 18.85 -28.74 7.12
C GLY A 253 19.12 -28.18 5.74
N GLU A 254 18.13 -28.18 4.85
CA GLU A 254 18.28 -27.66 3.47
C GLU A 254 18.53 -26.15 3.44
N PHE A 255 17.80 -25.38 4.25
CA PHE A 255 18.05 -23.93 4.39
C PHE A 255 19.45 -23.65 4.95
N GLU A 256 19.85 -24.38 6.01
CA GLU A 256 21.19 -24.21 6.60
C GLU A 256 22.29 -24.55 5.59
N GLU A 257 22.12 -25.57 4.74
CA GLU A 257 23.06 -25.95 3.68
C GLU A 257 23.14 -24.90 2.58
N ARG A 258 21.99 -24.35 2.13
CA ARG A 258 21.94 -23.26 1.12
C ARG A 258 22.65 -22.01 1.63
N LEU A 259 22.31 -21.55 2.86
CA LEU A 259 22.97 -20.40 3.47
C LEU A 259 24.47 -20.62 3.65
N LYS A 260 24.88 -21.82 4.09
CA LYS A 260 26.29 -22.18 4.23
C LYS A 260 27.01 -22.14 2.88
N ALA A 261 26.37 -22.59 1.80
CA ALA A 261 26.95 -22.51 0.44
C ALA A 261 27.19 -21.07 0.02
N VAL A 262 26.19 -20.16 0.20
CA VAL A 262 26.32 -18.72 -0.06
C VAL A 262 27.50 -18.13 0.73
N LEU A 263 27.57 -18.42 2.03
CA LEU A 263 28.63 -17.89 2.92
C LEU A 263 30.03 -18.41 2.54
N GLU A 264 30.13 -19.64 2.08
CA GLU A 264 31.39 -20.23 1.57
C GLU A 264 31.86 -19.56 0.28
N GLU A 265 30.94 -19.20 -0.65
CA GLU A 265 31.27 -18.42 -1.85
C GLU A 265 31.75 -17.01 -1.49
N VAL A 266 31.05 -16.33 -0.56
CA VAL A 266 31.49 -15.02 -0.06
C VAL A 266 32.89 -15.12 0.57
N ARG A 267 33.14 -16.12 1.38
CA ARG A 267 34.46 -16.36 2.00
C ARG A 267 35.56 -16.54 0.95
N LYS A 268 35.30 -17.33 -0.11
CA LYS A 268 36.25 -17.58 -1.20
C LYS A 268 36.60 -16.34 -2.03
N SER A 269 35.73 -15.33 -2.01
CA SER A 269 35.98 -14.05 -2.69
C SER A 269 37.07 -13.19 -2.04
N GLU A 270 37.60 -13.61 -0.85
CA GLU A 270 38.63 -12.89 -0.11
C GLU A 270 38.25 -11.42 0.19
N GLY A 271 36.97 -11.19 0.53
CA GLY A 271 36.42 -9.89 0.87
C GLY A 271 36.09 -8.98 -0.32
N ARG A 272 36.09 -9.49 -1.55
CA ARG A 272 35.60 -8.74 -2.71
C ARG A 272 34.09 -8.59 -2.71
N ILE A 273 33.36 -9.50 -2.07
CA ILE A 273 31.90 -9.46 -1.99
C ILE A 273 31.48 -8.87 -0.64
N LEU A 274 30.64 -7.85 -0.70
CA LEU A 274 29.90 -7.29 0.43
C LEU A 274 28.48 -7.88 0.40
N LEU A 275 28.07 -8.53 1.47
CA LEU A 275 26.75 -9.11 1.56
C LEU A 275 25.76 -8.06 2.11
N PHE A 276 24.71 -7.71 1.35
CA PHE A 276 23.61 -6.91 1.85
C PHE A 276 22.50 -7.85 2.34
N ILE A 277 22.06 -7.66 3.58
CA ILE A 277 21.01 -8.45 4.21
C ILE A 277 19.91 -7.50 4.65
N ASP A 278 18.83 -7.49 3.90
CA ASP A 278 17.62 -6.80 4.35
C ASP A 278 16.91 -7.62 5.43
N GLU A 279 16.22 -6.97 6.32
CA GLU A 279 15.61 -7.62 7.49
C GLU A 279 16.57 -8.53 8.27
N LEU A 280 17.76 -8.01 8.60
CA LEU A 280 18.83 -8.76 9.27
C LEU A 280 18.34 -9.54 10.50
N HIS A 281 17.31 -9.07 11.17
CA HIS A 281 16.68 -9.71 12.32
C HIS A 281 16.10 -11.11 12.00
N THR A 282 15.69 -11.37 10.75
CA THR A 282 15.13 -12.67 10.33
C THR A 282 16.17 -13.78 10.41
N ILE A 283 17.43 -13.44 10.14
CA ILE A 283 18.55 -14.39 10.24
C ILE A 283 19.00 -14.56 11.68
N VAL A 284 19.01 -13.50 12.47
CA VAL A 284 19.56 -13.47 13.83
C VAL A 284 18.53 -13.87 14.88
N GLY A 285 17.25 -13.60 14.63
CA GLY A 285 16.15 -13.77 15.59
C GLY A 285 15.43 -15.11 15.52
N ALA A 286 15.60 -15.85 14.48
CA ALA A 286 14.84 -17.07 14.16
C ALA A 286 15.04 -18.24 15.15
N GLY A 287 15.93 -18.15 16.15
CA GLY A 287 16.32 -19.24 17.05
C GLY A 287 15.60 -19.33 18.40
N LYS A 288 14.59 -18.51 18.72
CA LYS A 288 14.01 -18.47 20.08
C LYS A 288 12.67 -19.17 20.26
N THR A 289 12.01 -19.60 19.21
CA THR A 289 10.83 -20.48 19.28
C THR A 289 11.23 -21.92 18.96
N GLU A 290 10.72 -22.92 19.70
CA GLU A 290 10.96 -24.33 19.41
C GLU A 290 10.60 -24.65 17.95
N GLY A 291 11.63 -24.92 17.12
CA GLY A 291 11.49 -25.21 15.69
C GLY A 291 11.94 -24.10 14.72
N SER A 292 12.37 -22.90 15.20
CA SER A 292 12.83 -21.84 14.32
C SER A 292 14.32 -21.95 13.94
N MET A 293 14.68 -21.42 12.74
CA MET A 293 16.01 -21.51 12.15
C MET A 293 17.00 -20.57 12.85
N ASP A 294 18.11 -21.09 13.37
CA ASP A 294 19.19 -20.30 13.98
C ASP A 294 20.38 -20.09 13.02
N ALA A 295 20.14 -19.32 11.96
CA ALA A 295 21.16 -18.94 11.00
C ALA A 295 22.24 -17.99 11.61
N GLY A 296 21.92 -17.34 12.72
CA GLY A 296 22.86 -16.47 13.44
C GLY A 296 24.13 -17.21 13.87
N ASN A 297 24.03 -18.50 14.23
CA ASN A 297 25.19 -19.30 14.60
C ASN A 297 26.17 -19.58 13.45
N LEU A 298 25.72 -19.50 12.20
CA LEU A 298 26.58 -19.61 11.02
C LEU A 298 27.31 -18.30 10.72
N LEU A 299 26.64 -17.15 10.91
CA LEU A 299 27.21 -15.81 10.63
C LEU A 299 28.21 -15.37 11.70
N LYS A 300 27.92 -15.61 13.00
CA LYS A 300 28.74 -15.15 14.13
C LYS A 300 30.23 -15.49 14.02
N PRO A 301 30.63 -16.74 13.70
CA PRO A 301 32.05 -17.11 13.57
C PRO A 301 32.75 -16.37 12.41
N MET A 302 32.09 -16.20 11.28
CA MET A 302 32.65 -15.55 10.09
C MET A 302 32.80 -14.05 10.29
N LEU A 303 31.81 -13.37 10.89
CA LEU A 303 31.88 -11.98 11.32
C LEU A 303 32.99 -11.78 12.37
N ALA A 304 33.17 -12.75 13.27
CA ALA A 304 34.19 -12.69 14.32
C ALA A 304 35.60 -12.76 13.76
N ARG A 305 35.82 -13.54 12.71
CA ARG A 305 37.13 -13.69 12.05
C ARG A 305 37.41 -12.63 10.98
N GLY A 306 36.40 -11.80 10.62
CA GLY A 306 36.52 -10.86 9.52
C GLY A 306 36.49 -11.50 8.13
N GLU A 307 35.98 -12.71 8.04
CA GLU A 307 35.82 -13.49 6.78
C GLU A 307 34.56 -13.03 6.01
N LEU A 308 33.63 -12.36 6.68
CA LEU A 308 32.40 -11.83 6.11
C LEU A 308 32.32 -10.33 6.36
N HIS A 309 32.06 -9.57 5.29
CA HIS A 309 31.67 -8.17 5.35
C HIS A 309 30.20 -8.05 4.96
N CYS A 310 29.40 -7.41 5.84
CA CYS A 310 27.96 -7.38 5.71
C CYS A 310 27.43 -5.96 5.95
N ILE A 311 26.45 -5.56 5.16
CA ILE A 311 25.59 -4.39 5.37
C ILE A 311 24.22 -4.95 5.77
N GLY A 312 23.77 -4.67 6.98
CA GLY A 312 22.44 -5.09 7.43
C GLY A 312 21.44 -3.94 7.34
N ALA A 313 20.16 -4.26 7.21
CA ALA A 313 19.05 -3.32 7.38
C ALA A 313 18.02 -3.93 8.33
N THR A 314 17.44 -3.12 9.22
CA THR A 314 16.41 -3.56 10.18
C THR A 314 15.70 -2.35 10.81
N THR A 315 14.64 -2.58 11.58
CA THR A 315 14.01 -1.52 12.37
C THR A 315 14.73 -1.31 13.72
N LEU A 316 14.44 -0.20 14.39
CA LEU A 316 15.05 0.11 15.69
C LEU A 316 14.68 -0.91 16.77
N ASP A 317 13.40 -1.32 16.80
CA ASP A 317 12.90 -2.28 17.78
C ASP A 317 13.49 -3.68 17.59
N GLU A 318 13.62 -4.11 16.34
CA GLU A 318 14.24 -5.39 15.99
C GLU A 318 15.75 -5.38 16.26
N TYR A 319 16.43 -4.26 15.99
CA TYR A 319 17.83 -4.09 16.35
C TYR A 319 18.05 -4.25 17.86
N ARG A 320 17.26 -3.56 18.68
CA ARG A 320 17.32 -3.67 20.15
C ARG A 320 16.99 -5.06 20.64
N LYS A 321 16.01 -5.71 20.03
CA LYS A 321 15.53 -7.04 20.46
C LYS A 321 16.48 -8.18 20.10
N TYR A 322 17.10 -8.15 18.93
CA TYR A 322 17.85 -9.27 18.36
C TYR A 322 19.36 -9.05 18.27
N ILE A 323 19.82 -7.82 18.00
CA ILE A 323 21.25 -7.55 17.76
C ILE A 323 21.93 -6.97 18.99
N GLU A 324 21.37 -5.94 19.61
CA GLU A 324 21.94 -5.27 20.77
C GLU A 324 22.02 -6.19 22.01
N LYS A 325 21.09 -7.14 22.16
CA LYS A 325 21.11 -8.13 23.25
C LYS A 325 22.13 -9.24 23.05
N ASP A 326 22.70 -9.38 21.87
CA ASP A 326 23.72 -10.37 21.56
C ASP A 326 25.11 -9.73 21.53
N ALA A 327 25.88 -9.91 22.62
CA ALA A 327 27.19 -9.29 22.78
C ALA A 327 28.21 -9.64 21.67
N ALA A 328 28.03 -10.76 20.96
CA ALA A 328 28.89 -11.13 19.83
C ALA A 328 28.59 -10.30 18.58
N LEU A 329 27.31 -10.00 18.32
CA LEU A 329 26.86 -9.19 17.19
C LEU A 329 27.06 -7.69 17.44
N GLU A 330 26.70 -7.20 18.64
CA GLU A 330 26.87 -5.80 19.04
C GLU A 330 28.32 -5.30 18.84
N ARG A 331 29.30 -6.15 19.13
CA ARG A 331 30.72 -5.82 18.94
C ARG A 331 31.18 -5.82 17.50
N ARG A 332 30.37 -6.28 16.54
CA ARG A 332 30.72 -6.43 15.12
C ARG A 332 29.96 -5.49 14.22
N PHE A 333 28.73 -5.16 14.60
CA PHE A 333 27.89 -4.23 13.88
C PHE A 333 28.02 -2.81 14.40
N GLN A 334 27.91 -1.84 13.48
CA GLN A 334 27.88 -0.42 13.79
C GLN A 334 26.57 0.17 13.27
N PRO A 335 25.69 0.70 14.14
CA PRO A 335 24.44 1.29 13.69
C PRO A 335 24.66 2.57 12.87
N VAL A 336 23.84 2.73 11.83
CA VAL A 336 23.67 3.93 11.02
C VAL A 336 22.18 4.26 11.07
N GLN A 337 21.83 5.35 11.74
CA GLN A 337 20.47 5.84 11.81
C GLN A 337 20.03 6.32 10.43
N VAL A 338 18.85 5.91 9.99
CA VAL A 338 18.18 6.33 8.76
C VAL A 338 16.85 6.92 9.16
N ASP A 339 16.82 8.24 9.24
CA ASP A 339 15.62 8.96 9.62
C ASP A 339 14.66 9.13 8.44
N GLU A 340 13.39 9.38 8.75
CA GLU A 340 12.40 9.77 7.75
C GLU A 340 12.84 11.07 7.07
N PRO A 341 12.85 11.15 5.72
CA PRO A 341 13.21 12.37 5.02
C PRO A 341 12.16 13.46 5.24
N THR A 342 12.59 14.72 5.13
CA THR A 342 11.67 15.86 5.15
C THR A 342 10.75 15.86 3.93
N VAL A 343 9.67 16.65 3.98
CA VAL A 343 8.79 16.85 2.81
C VAL A 343 9.58 17.40 1.62
N GLU A 344 10.49 18.32 1.85
CA GLU A 344 11.35 18.93 0.82
C GLU A 344 12.31 17.93 0.18
N ASP A 345 12.94 17.08 1.01
CA ASP A 345 13.77 15.97 0.51
C ASP A 345 12.93 14.97 -0.29
N THR A 346 11.72 14.67 0.18
CA THR A 346 10.80 13.75 -0.51
C THR A 346 10.38 14.30 -1.87
N ILE A 347 10.07 15.59 -1.98
CA ILE A 347 9.77 16.23 -3.28
C ILE A 347 10.97 16.08 -4.23
N SER A 348 12.18 16.26 -3.71
CA SER A 348 13.41 16.09 -4.51
C SER A 348 13.59 14.65 -4.99
N ILE A 349 13.28 13.66 -4.13
CA ILE A 349 13.30 12.23 -4.47
C ILE A 349 12.26 11.95 -5.56
N LEU A 350 11.02 12.41 -5.39
CA LEU A 350 9.95 12.21 -6.36
C LEU A 350 10.28 12.83 -7.73
N ARG A 351 10.88 14.03 -7.76
CA ARG A 351 11.35 14.67 -9.00
C ARG A 351 12.41 13.83 -9.71
N GLY A 352 13.29 13.20 -8.97
CA GLY A 352 14.30 12.30 -9.54
C GLY A 352 13.74 10.98 -10.06
N LEU A 353 12.63 10.51 -9.52
CA LEU A 353 11.94 9.29 -9.95
C LEU A 353 10.90 9.55 -11.06
N LYS A 354 10.47 10.81 -11.24
CA LYS A 354 9.40 11.22 -12.14
C LYS A 354 9.51 10.61 -13.53
N GLU A 355 10.65 10.78 -14.18
CA GLU A 355 10.86 10.36 -15.57
C GLU A 355 10.67 8.85 -15.74
N ARG A 356 11.15 8.04 -14.78
CA ARG A 356 11.00 6.60 -14.80
C ARG A 356 9.54 6.15 -14.65
N TYR A 357 8.78 6.80 -13.76
CA TYR A 357 7.36 6.52 -13.62
C TYR A 357 6.57 6.95 -14.87
N GLU A 358 6.91 8.10 -15.45
CA GLU A 358 6.33 8.55 -16.71
C GLU A 358 6.56 7.55 -17.86
N ILE A 359 7.78 7.00 -17.98
CA ILE A 359 8.14 6.00 -18.99
C ILE A 359 7.42 4.67 -18.72
N TYR A 360 7.44 4.20 -17.47
CA TYR A 360 6.85 2.91 -17.10
C TYR A 360 5.33 2.87 -17.34
N HIS A 361 4.62 3.88 -16.84
CA HIS A 361 3.16 3.96 -16.99
C HIS A 361 2.70 4.56 -18.32
N GLY A 362 3.54 5.36 -18.98
CA GLY A 362 3.18 6.06 -20.21
C GLY A 362 2.25 7.25 -19.97
N VAL A 363 2.38 7.92 -18.83
CA VAL A 363 1.59 9.08 -18.41
C VAL A 363 2.51 10.26 -18.10
N ARG A 364 1.97 11.46 -18.04
CA ARG A 364 2.71 12.66 -17.61
C ARG A 364 2.41 12.95 -16.15
N ILE A 365 3.40 13.43 -15.41
CA ILE A 365 3.24 13.80 -14.01
C ILE A 365 3.53 15.29 -13.85
N HIS A 366 2.58 16.07 -13.39
CA HIS A 366 2.81 17.49 -13.07
C HIS A 366 3.66 17.63 -11.80
N ASP A 367 4.48 18.68 -11.74
CA ASP A 367 5.30 18.97 -10.54
C ASP A 367 4.42 19.20 -9.30
N ASN A 368 3.26 19.85 -9.49
CA ASN A 368 2.29 20.06 -8.41
C ASN A 368 1.76 18.72 -7.84
N ALA A 369 1.62 17.66 -8.67
CA ALA A 369 1.23 16.34 -8.18
C ALA A 369 2.30 15.74 -7.25
N LEU A 370 3.59 15.93 -7.56
CA LEU A 370 4.69 15.46 -6.70
C LEU A 370 4.72 16.23 -5.37
N VAL A 371 4.53 17.54 -5.43
CA VAL A 371 4.41 18.39 -4.22
C VAL A 371 3.20 17.95 -3.40
N ALA A 372 2.05 17.73 -4.04
CA ALA A 372 0.84 17.24 -3.38
C ALA A 372 1.06 15.85 -2.76
N ALA A 373 1.68 14.92 -3.48
CA ALA A 373 1.97 13.58 -2.96
C ALA A 373 2.81 13.62 -1.68
N ALA A 374 3.86 14.43 -1.64
CA ALA A 374 4.70 14.58 -0.45
C ALA A 374 3.97 15.27 0.71
N THR A 375 3.26 16.38 0.44
CA THR A 375 2.59 17.16 1.47
C THR A 375 1.36 16.48 2.03
N LEU A 376 0.50 15.95 1.14
CA LEU A 376 -0.73 15.28 1.55
C LEU A 376 -0.46 13.95 2.25
N SER A 377 0.51 13.15 1.75
CA SER A 377 0.87 11.91 2.43
C SER A 377 1.45 12.18 3.83
N ASN A 378 2.31 13.18 3.97
CA ASN A 378 2.87 13.55 5.27
C ASN A 378 1.78 13.98 6.26
N ARG A 379 0.78 14.73 5.77
CA ARG A 379 -0.30 15.28 6.60
C ARG A 379 -1.39 14.25 6.92
N TYR A 380 -1.76 13.40 5.96
CA TYR A 380 -2.98 12.59 6.04
C TYR A 380 -2.73 11.09 6.24
N ILE A 381 -1.54 10.59 5.92
CA ILE A 381 -1.16 9.17 6.08
C ILE A 381 -0.16 9.07 7.23
N THR A 382 -0.64 8.70 8.42
CA THR A 382 0.15 8.71 9.67
C THR A 382 0.72 7.33 10.06
N ASP A 383 0.25 6.26 9.43
CA ASP A 383 0.65 4.87 9.70
C ASP A 383 1.82 4.39 8.82
N ARG A 384 2.29 5.22 7.89
CA ARG A 384 3.41 4.95 6.98
C ARG A 384 4.37 6.15 6.94
N PHE A 385 5.60 5.90 6.49
CA PHE A 385 6.69 6.88 6.50
C PHE A 385 7.06 7.37 5.09
N LEU A 386 7.59 8.59 5.00
CA LEU A 386 8.19 9.13 3.79
C LEU A 386 9.54 8.42 3.52
N PRO A 387 9.98 8.27 2.26
CA PRO A 387 9.30 8.71 1.03
C PRO A 387 8.29 7.69 0.49
N ASP A 388 8.25 6.47 1.04
CA ASP A 388 7.51 5.32 0.52
C ASP A 388 6.02 5.62 0.29
N LYS A 389 5.33 6.20 1.29
CA LYS A 389 3.91 6.59 1.15
C LYS A 389 3.64 7.60 0.04
N ALA A 390 4.59 8.50 -0.25
CA ALA A 390 4.46 9.49 -1.31
C ALA A 390 4.76 8.89 -2.69
N ILE A 391 5.73 7.98 -2.76
CA ILE A 391 6.04 7.20 -3.97
C ILE A 391 4.84 6.34 -4.37
N ASP A 392 4.26 5.61 -3.43
CA ASP A 392 3.09 4.77 -3.68
C ASP A 392 1.88 5.57 -4.17
N LEU A 393 1.66 6.80 -3.66
CA LEU A 393 0.61 7.67 -4.17
C LEU A 393 0.83 8.04 -5.64
N VAL A 394 2.05 8.37 -6.00
CA VAL A 394 2.40 8.70 -7.40
C VAL A 394 2.23 7.47 -8.29
N ASP A 395 2.69 6.31 -7.83
CA ASP A 395 2.56 5.05 -8.58
C ASP A 395 1.09 4.65 -8.79
N GLU A 396 0.25 4.69 -7.74
CA GLU A 396 -1.17 4.40 -7.86
C GLU A 396 -1.89 5.41 -8.76
N ALA A 397 -1.53 6.70 -8.70
CA ALA A 397 -2.11 7.72 -9.57
C ALA A 397 -1.76 7.47 -11.04
N CYS A 398 -0.51 7.15 -11.33
CA CYS A 398 -0.08 6.78 -12.67
C CYS A 398 -0.78 5.51 -13.17
N ALA A 399 -0.91 4.49 -12.32
CA ALA A 399 -1.61 3.25 -12.65
C ALA A 399 -3.10 3.47 -12.89
N MET A 400 -3.75 4.36 -12.11
CA MET A 400 -5.15 4.73 -12.28
C MET A 400 -5.38 5.39 -13.63
N ILE A 401 -4.61 6.43 -13.95
CA ILE A 401 -4.69 7.13 -15.24
C ILE A 401 -4.39 6.17 -16.40
N ARG A 402 -3.38 5.31 -16.27
CA ARG A 402 -3.08 4.28 -17.29
C ARG A 402 -4.26 3.35 -17.50
N THR A 403 -4.91 2.91 -16.44
CA THR A 403 -6.10 2.05 -16.52
C THR A 403 -7.27 2.78 -17.21
N GLU A 404 -7.42 4.08 -16.96
CA GLU A 404 -8.42 4.92 -17.62
C GLU A 404 -8.14 5.07 -19.13
N ILE A 405 -6.87 5.28 -19.51
CA ILE A 405 -6.46 5.34 -20.93
C ILE A 405 -6.74 4.01 -21.64
N ASP A 406 -6.46 2.87 -20.96
CA ASP A 406 -6.63 1.55 -21.56
C ASP A 406 -8.08 1.07 -21.56
N SER A 407 -8.91 1.57 -20.67
CA SER A 407 -10.34 1.25 -20.57
C SER A 407 -11.19 2.22 -21.37
N MET A 408 -12.35 1.73 -21.80
CA MET A 408 -13.35 2.59 -22.48
C MET A 408 -13.88 3.64 -21.50
N PRO A 409 -13.89 4.94 -21.84
CA PRO A 409 -14.47 6.00 -21.00
C PRO A 409 -15.92 5.67 -20.59
N SER A 410 -16.32 6.07 -19.38
CA SER A 410 -17.64 5.79 -18.82
C SER A 410 -18.79 6.25 -19.72
N GLU A 411 -18.63 7.42 -20.35
CA GLU A 411 -19.63 7.95 -21.29
C GLU A 411 -19.83 7.07 -22.52
N LEU A 412 -18.74 6.49 -23.04
CA LEU A 412 -18.77 5.56 -24.16
C LEU A 412 -19.38 4.19 -23.74
N ASP A 413 -19.05 3.71 -22.54
CA ASP A 413 -19.60 2.46 -22.03
C ASP A 413 -21.11 2.58 -21.75
N ASP A 414 -21.57 3.71 -21.25
CA ASP A 414 -23.00 4.00 -21.06
C ASP A 414 -23.75 4.05 -22.40
N LEU A 415 -23.18 4.70 -23.42
CA LEU A 415 -23.73 4.67 -24.77
C LEU A 415 -23.80 3.25 -25.33
N ARG A 416 -22.75 2.45 -25.13
CA ARG A 416 -22.72 1.04 -25.55
C ARG A 416 -23.79 0.22 -24.85
N ARG A 417 -23.96 0.40 -23.55
CA ARG A 417 -25.01 -0.29 -22.78
C ARG A 417 -26.40 0.11 -23.25
N ARG A 418 -26.62 1.40 -23.53
CA ARG A 418 -27.88 1.89 -24.02
C ARG A 418 -28.21 1.36 -25.42
N ILE A 419 -27.22 1.31 -26.31
CA ILE A 419 -27.34 0.70 -27.63
C ILE A 419 -27.73 -0.79 -27.48
N MET A 420 -27.05 -1.55 -26.62
CA MET A 420 -27.35 -2.97 -26.38
C MET A 420 -28.78 -3.18 -25.86
N GLN A 421 -29.25 -2.35 -24.92
CA GLN A 421 -30.62 -2.40 -24.43
C GLN A 421 -31.64 -2.17 -25.55
N MET A 422 -31.40 -1.16 -26.39
CA MET A 422 -32.27 -0.85 -27.51
C MET A 422 -32.22 -1.91 -28.62
N GLU A 423 -31.08 -2.58 -28.85
CA GLU A 423 -31.01 -3.73 -29.77
C GLU A 423 -31.79 -4.94 -29.25
N ILE A 424 -31.83 -5.16 -27.96
CA ILE A 424 -32.65 -6.20 -27.33
C ILE A 424 -34.14 -5.87 -27.52
N GLU A 425 -34.56 -4.60 -27.32
CA GLU A 425 -35.93 -4.12 -27.55
C GLU A 425 -36.28 -4.25 -29.01
N GLU A 426 -35.39 -3.88 -29.94
CA GLU A 426 -35.58 -4.04 -31.38
C GLU A 426 -35.85 -5.50 -31.77
N MET A 427 -35.01 -6.43 -31.25
CA MET A 427 -35.21 -7.87 -31.54
C MET A 427 -36.50 -8.41 -30.96
N ALA A 428 -36.98 -7.86 -29.86
CA ALA A 428 -38.26 -8.24 -29.29
C ALA A 428 -39.45 -7.72 -30.16
N LEU A 429 -39.42 -6.42 -30.51
CA LEU A 429 -40.49 -5.79 -31.32
C LEU A 429 -40.57 -6.34 -32.75
N ARG A 430 -39.47 -6.79 -33.34
CA ARG A 430 -39.48 -7.46 -34.65
C ARG A 430 -40.27 -8.78 -34.69
N LYS A 431 -40.55 -9.36 -33.53
CA LYS A 431 -41.31 -10.62 -33.41
C LYS A 431 -42.82 -10.39 -33.24
N GLU A 432 -43.23 -9.15 -33.03
CA GLU A 432 -44.62 -8.75 -32.82
C GLU A 432 -45.19 -8.14 -34.10
N ASP A 433 -46.48 -8.45 -34.42
CA ASP A 433 -47.14 -8.06 -35.69
C ASP A 433 -48.19 -6.96 -35.50
N ASP A 434 -48.32 -6.39 -34.30
CA ASP A 434 -49.29 -5.32 -34.05
C ASP A 434 -48.83 -3.94 -34.51
N GLN A 435 -49.75 -3.03 -34.75
CA GLN A 435 -49.48 -1.70 -35.30
C GLN A 435 -48.64 -0.83 -34.34
N LEU A 436 -48.90 -0.93 -33.03
CA LEU A 436 -48.18 -0.16 -32.01
C LEU A 436 -46.69 -0.57 -31.94
N SER A 437 -46.41 -1.87 -32.04
CA SER A 437 -45.05 -2.41 -32.07
C SER A 437 -44.29 -1.98 -33.32
N ARG A 438 -44.97 -1.88 -34.49
CA ARG A 438 -44.37 -1.37 -35.71
C ARG A 438 -44.01 0.11 -35.62
N ASP A 439 -44.92 0.95 -35.11
CA ASP A 439 -44.65 2.39 -34.92
C ASP A 439 -43.51 2.64 -33.90
N ARG A 440 -43.44 1.81 -32.86
CA ARG A 440 -42.33 1.86 -31.87
C ARG A 440 -41.01 1.39 -32.47
N LEU A 441 -41.03 0.33 -33.29
CA LEU A 441 -39.84 -0.21 -33.97
C LEU A 441 -39.24 0.82 -34.92
N GLU A 442 -40.05 1.58 -35.70
CA GLU A 442 -39.57 2.62 -36.61
C GLU A 442 -38.84 3.72 -35.85
N LYS A 443 -39.44 4.23 -34.76
CA LYS A 443 -38.79 5.24 -33.90
C LYS A 443 -37.52 4.70 -33.24
N LEU A 444 -37.58 3.48 -32.70
CA LEU A 444 -36.44 2.84 -32.06
C LEU A 444 -35.26 2.65 -33.02
N THR A 445 -35.56 2.25 -34.26
CA THR A 445 -34.51 2.08 -35.29
C THR A 445 -33.85 3.39 -35.65
N GLN A 446 -34.57 4.49 -35.68
CA GLN A 446 -34.01 5.84 -35.90
C GLN A 446 -33.14 6.29 -34.71
N GLU A 447 -33.65 6.18 -33.47
CA GLU A 447 -32.92 6.49 -32.25
C GLU A 447 -31.62 5.66 -32.13
N LEU A 448 -31.70 4.37 -32.50
CA LEU A 448 -30.58 3.45 -32.47
C LEU A 448 -29.52 3.78 -33.51
N ALA A 449 -29.92 4.23 -34.70
CA ALA A 449 -28.99 4.72 -35.74
C ALA A 449 -28.24 5.96 -35.26
N GLU A 450 -28.94 6.96 -34.71
CA GLU A 450 -28.34 8.17 -34.17
C GLU A 450 -27.33 7.88 -33.02
N LEU A 451 -27.69 6.97 -32.10
CA LEU A 451 -26.81 6.58 -31.01
C LEU A 451 -25.59 5.81 -31.48
N LYS A 452 -25.74 4.93 -32.49
CA LYS A 452 -24.62 4.22 -33.12
C LYS A 452 -23.66 5.19 -33.83
N ASP A 453 -24.17 6.16 -34.53
CA ASP A 453 -23.35 7.17 -35.21
C ASP A 453 -22.54 7.99 -34.18
N ARG A 454 -23.18 8.45 -33.10
CA ARG A 454 -22.49 9.15 -32.00
C ARG A 454 -21.45 8.27 -31.31
N PHE A 455 -21.79 7.01 -31.06
CA PHE A 455 -20.86 6.06 -30.45
C PHE A 455 -19.62 5.82 -31.33
N ASN A 456 -19.83 5.64 -32.65
CA ASN A 456 -18.73 5.41 -33.60
C ASN A 456 -17.85 6.64 -33.74
N GLU A 457 -18.42 7.85 -33.77
CA GLU A 457 -17.68 9.10 -33.82
C GLU A 457 -16.79 9.27 -32.55
N GLN A 458 -17.39 9.12 -31.36
CA GLN A 458 -16.66 9.24 -30.09
C GLN A 458 -15.62 8.14 -29.92
N LYS A 459 -15.93 6.91 -30.34
CA LYS A 459 -15.02 5.77 -30.31
C LYS A 459 -13.80 6.02 -31.19
N ALA A 460 -14.01 6.50 -32.44
CA ALA A 460 -12.92 6.81 -33.36
C ALA A 460 -12.03 7.93 -32.81
N ARG A 461 -12.61 8.93 -32.13
CA ARG A 461 -11.89 10.00 -31.45
C ARG A 461 -11.07 9.45 -30.30
N TRP A 462 -11.64 8.65 -29.42
CA TRP A 462 -10.95 7.99 -28.31
C TRP A 462 -9.78 7.10 -28.78
N GLU A 463 -10.00 6.27 -29.81
CA GLU A 463 -8.95 5.43 -30.40
C GLU A 463 -7.80 6.28 -30.99
N SER A 464 -8.11 7.42 -31.61
CA SER A 464 -7.09 8.35 -32.13
C SER A 464 -6.30 9.01 -31.01
N GLU A 465 -6.95 9.44 -29.91
CA GLU A 465 -6.29 10.02 -28.75
C GLU A 465 -5.40 8.98 -28.05
N LYS A 466 -5.91 7.76 -27.83
CA LYS A 466 -5.15 6.64 -27.26
C LYS A 466 -3.89 6.29 -28.06
N ASN A 467 -4.01 6.20 -29.38
CA ASN A 467 -2.87 5.90 -30.25
C ASN A 467 -1.80 7.01 -30.18
N SER A 468 -2.19 8.27 -30.03
CA SER A 468 -1.24 9.39 -29.87
C SER A 468 -0.46 9.27 -28.55
N VAL A 469 -1.10 8.87 -27.47
CA VAL A 469 -0.44 8.64 -26.17
C VAL A 469 0.54 7.47 -26.25
N GLU A 470 0.16 6.37 -26.92
CA GLU A 470 1.01 5.19 -27.07
C GLU A 470 2.24 5.49 -27.96
N GLU A 471 2.10 6.33 -29.01
CA GLU A 471 3.20 6.80 -29.84
C GLU A 471 4.23 7.60 -29.03
N VAL A 472 3.78 8.55 -28.19
CA VAL A 472 4.64 9.32 -27.28
C VAL A 472 5.37 8.41 -26.29
N LYS A 473 4.66 7.42 -25.73
CA LYS A 473 5.25 6.45 -24.81
C LYS A 473 6.35 5.63 -25.48
N SER A 474 6.12 5.10 -26.68
CA SER A 474 7.11 4.31 -27.40
C SER A 474 8.36 5.14 -27.72
N LEU A 475 8.20 6.40 -28.13
CA LEU A 475 9.34 7.28 -28.39
C LEU A 475 10.16 7.61 -27.12
N LYS A 476 9.51 7.78 -25.97
CA LYS A 476 10.21 7.96 -24.68
C LYS A 476 10.99 6.71 -24.29
N ALA A 477 10.40 5.52 -24.45
CA ALA A 477 11.10 4.26 -24.17
C ALA A 477 12.32 4.05 -25.11
N ASP A 478 12.20 4.41 -26.39
CA ASP A 478 13.30 4.35 -27.34
C ASP A 478 14.45 5.31 -26.97
N ILE A 479 14.12 6.50 -26.47
CA ILE A 479 15.10 7.50 -25.99
C ILE A 479 15.83 6.96 -24.75
N ASP A 480 15.10 6.38 -23.78
CA ASP A 480 15.69 5.82 -22.56
C ASP A 480 16.64 4.65 -22.88
N HIS A 481 16.22 3.76 -23.80
CA HIS A 481 17.08 2.68 -24.31
C HIS A 481 18.34 3.24 -24.98
N LEU A 482 18.21 4.29 -25.77
CA LEU A 482 19.34 4.91 -26.44
C LEU A 482 20.32 5.58 -25.46
N HIS A 483 19.81 6.21 -24.37
CA HIS A 483 20.65 6.71 -23.30
C HIS A 483 21.46 5.61 -22.63
N ALA A 484 20.82 4.46 -22.33
CA ALA A 484 21.52 3.30 -21.79
C ALA A 484 22.61 2.77 -22.74
N GLU A 485 22.33 2.70 -24.05
CA GLU A 485 23.33 2.31 -25.06
C GLU A 485 24.50 3.29 -25.16
N ILE A 486 24.23 4.61 -25.06
CA ILE A 486 25.30 5.63 -25.05
C ILE A 486 26.21 5.45 -23.83
N GLU A 487 25.63 5.26 -22.66
CA GLU A 487 26.41 5.02 -21.43
C GLU A 487 27.22 3.73 -21.49
N GLU A 488 26.65 2.68 -22.07
CA GLU A 488 27.36 1.40 -22.27
C GLU A 488 28.53 1.56 -23.25
N ALA A 489 28.31 2.22 -24.39
CA ALA A 489 29.34 2.48 -25.37
C ALA A 489 30.48 3.36 -24.80
N GLN A 490 30.15 4.36 -23.97
CA GLN A 490 31.16 5.20 -23.30
C GLN A 490 31.98 4.38 -22.29
N ARG A 491 31.36 3.48 -21.54
CA ARG A 491 32.04 2.59 -20.59
C ARG A 491 32.97 1.59 -21.29
N ASN A 492 32.57 1.11 -22.45
CA ASN A 492 33.35 0.16 -23.25
C ASN A 492 34.43 0.85 -24.12
N TYR A 493 34.58 2.20 -23.96
CA TYR A 493 35.51 3.03 -24.77
C TYR A 493 35.22 3.03 -26.27
N GLU A 494 33.98 2.70 -26.68
CA GLU A 494 33.49 2.77 -28.06
C GLU A 494 33.06 4.20 -28.42
N TYR A 495 33.98 5.17 -28.38
CA TYR A 495 33.69 6.58 -28.55
C TYR A 495 33.04 6.95 -29.88
N GLU A 496 33.34 6.25 -30.96
CA GLU A 496 32.76 6.49 -32.27
C GLU A 496 31.26 6.11 -32.30
N LYS A 497 30.90 4.96 -31.69
CA LYS A 497 29.53 4.52 -31.52
C LYS A 497 28.78 5.47 -30.60
N ALA A 498 29.31 5.82 -29.42
CA ALA A 498 28.73 6.75 -28.49
C ALA A 498 28.48 8.13 -29.13
N ALA A 499 29.43 8.67 -29.89
CA ALA A 499 29.29 9.94 -30.60
C ALA A 499 28.17 9.88 -31.67
N ARG A 500 28.07 8.80 -32.43
CA ARG A 500 27.00 8.61 -33.42
C ARG A 500 25.63 8.60 -32.74
N LEU A 501 25.47 7.80 -31.70
CA LEU A 501 24.21 7.69 -30.96
C LEU A 501 23.84 9.04 -30.32
N GLN A 502 24.80 9.73 -29.71
CA GLN A 502 24.58 11.00 -28.99
C GLN A 502 24.31 12.20 -29.91
N TYR A 503 25.00 12.30 -31.05
CA TYR A 503 24.91 13.49 -31.93
C TYR A 503 24.04 13.30 -33.18
N SER A 504 23.66 12.05 -33.53
CA SER A 504 22.80 11.77 -34.69
C SER A 504 21.46 11.18 -34.27
N ASP A 505 21.48 10.07 -33.54
CA ASP A 505 20.27 9.28 -33.33
C ASP A 505 19.40 9.89 -32.22
N LEU A 506 20.00 10.31 -31.11
CA LEU A 506 19.28 10.94 -29.99
C LEU A 506 18.55 12.23 -30.40
N PRO A 507 19.18 13.22 -31.04
CA PRO A 507 18.48 14.44 -31.46
C PRO A 507 17.35 14.19 -32.46
N ASN A 508 17.47 13.12 -33.28
CA ASN A 508 16.40 12.75 -34.22
C ASN A 508 15.17 12.17 -33.49
N LEU A 509 15.37 11.36 -32.44
CA LEU A 509 14.28 10.84 -31.61
C LEU A 509 13.67 11.94 -30.75
N GLU A 510 14.47 12.83 -30.15
CA GLU A 510 13.98 13.98 -29.38
C GLU A 510 13.12 14.91 -30.25
N LYS A 511 13.54 15.14 -31.51
CA LYS A 511 12.74 15.92 -32.46
C LYS A 511 11.40 15.23 -32.77
N LYS A 512 11.39 13.93 -33.01
CA LYS A 512 10.16 13.17 -33.25
C LYS A 512 9.26 13.21 -32.02
N LEU A 513 9.81 13.09 -30.83
CA LEU A 513 9.08 13.20 -29.56
C LEU A 513 8.43 14.58 -29.45
N THR A 514 9.19 15.66 -29.69
CA THR A 514 8.67 17.04 -29.64
C THR A 514 7.56 17.28 -30.68
N GLU A 515 7.70 16.72 -31.88
CA GLU A 515 6.68 16.80 -32.94
C GLU A 515 5.41 16.00 -32.55
N ALA A 516 5.57 14.79 -31.96
CA ALA A 516 4.47 13.95 -31.49
C ALA A 516 3.74 14.60 -30.29
N GLU A 517 4.49 15.16 -29.33
CA GLU A 517 3.92 15.89 -28.20
C GLU A 517 3.15 17.15 -28.67
N ALA A 518 3.72 17.94 -29.58
CA ALA A 518 3.03 19.09 -30.13
C ALA A 518 1.79 18.71 -30.95
N ALA A 519 1.80 17.56 -31.63
CA ALA A 519 0.64 17.03 -32.33
C ALA A 519 -0.45 16.55 -31.37
N ALA A 520 -0.08 15.88 -30.29
CA ALA A 520 -0.99 15.46 -29.23
C ALA A 520 -1.62 16.67 -28.53
N GLU A 521 -0.83 17.70 -28.20
CA GLU A 521 -1.31 18.96 -27.56
C GLU A 521 -2.29 19.71 -28.45
N ARG A 522 -2.05 19.79 -29.75
CA ARG A 522 -2.97 20.43 -30.72
C ARG A 522 -4.29 19.69 -30.88
N ARG A 523 -4.32 18.38 -30.61
CA ARG A 523 -5.52 17.54 -30.66
C ARG A 523 -6.31 17.58 -29.35
N LYS A 524 -5.66 17.96 -28.23
CA LYS A 524 -6.32 18.21 -26.96
C LYS A 524 -7.25 19.41 -27.13
N SER A 525 -8.56 19.18 -27.16
CA SER A 525 -9.59 20.20 -27.04
C SER A 525 -10.11 20.22 -25.61
N ASP A 526 -10.85 21.28 -25.21
CA ASP A 526 -11.50 21.38 -23.89
C ASP A 526 -12.39 20.17 -23.55
N ASN A 527 -12.61 19.26 -24.49
CA ASN A 527 -13.45 18.05 -24.37
C ASN A 527 -12.67 16.78 -24.74
N SER A 528 -11.42 16.63 -24.30
CA SER A 528 -10.64 15.40 -24.50
C SER A 528 -11.26 14.25 -23.70
N LEU A 529 -11.37 13.07 -24.33
CA LEU A 529 -11.89 11.83 -23.70
C LEU A 529 -10.82 11.07 -22.92
N VAL A 530 -9.55 11.39 -23.13
CA VAL A 530 -8.41 10.73 -22.51
C VAL A 530 -7.64 11.73 -21.64
N HIS A 531 -7.59 11.48 -20.34
CA HIS A 531 -6.69 12.17 -19.43
C HIS A 531 -5.37 11.39 -19.35
N ASP A 532 -4.26 12.03 -19.74
CA ASP A 532 -2.92 11.42 -19.78
C ASP A 532 -1.97 12.01 -18.75
N THR A 533 -2.50 12.81 -17.84
CA THR A 533 -1.69 13.63 -16.93
C THR A 533 -2.14 13.43 -15.48
N VAL A 534 -1.18 13.12 -14.62
CA VAL A 534 -1.39 13.09 -13.17
C VAL A 534 -1.27 14.50 -12.62
N THR A 535 -2.31 14.99 -11.98
CA THR A 535 -2.38 16.29 -11.33
C THR A 535 -2.54 16.15 -9.81
N GLU A 536 -2.65 17.25 -9.14
CA GLU A 536 -2.93 17.32 -7.70
C GLU A 536 -4.28 16.68 -7.33
N GLU A 537 -5.25 16.72 -8.24
CA GLU A 537 -6.61 16.20 -8.02
C GLU A 537 -6.62 14.68 -7.92
N GLU A 538 -5.89 13.97 -8.79
CA GLU A 538 -5.77 12.51 -8.74
C GLU A 538 -5.08 12.07 -7.45
N ILE A 539 -4.00 12.73 -7.07
CA ILE A 539 -3.32 12.45 -5.80
C ILE A 539 -4.27 12.67 -4.61
N ALA A 540 -5.00 13.78 -4.59
CA ALA A 540 -5.98 14.07 -3.55
C ALA A 540 -7.12 13.04 -3.52
N GLY A 541 -7.57 12.57 -4.69
CA GLY A 541 -8.56 11.50 -4.82
C GLY A 541 -8.10 10.17 -4.20
N ILE A 542 -6.84 9.79 -4.43
CA ILE A 542 -6.27 8.56 -3.86
C ILE A 542 -6.09 8.69 -2.35
N VAL A 543 -5.57 9.82 -1.88
CA VAL A 543 -5.46 10.09 -0.44
C VAL A 543 -6.84 10.01 0.22
N ALA A 544 -7.87 10.55 -0.43
CA ALA A 544 -9.25 10.46 0.05
C ALA A 544 -9.74 9.00 0.13
N LYS A 545 -9.42 8.18 -0.87
CA LYS A 545 -9.77 6.76 -0.90
C LYS A 545 -9.07 5.96 0.20
N TRP A 546 -7.78 6.22 0.46
CA TRP A 546 -7.00 5.52 1.48
C TRP A 546 -7.39 5.92 2.91
N THR A 547 -7.61 7.21 3.13
CA THR A 547 -7.86 7.77 4.46
C THR A 547 -9.34 7.89 4.82
N GLY A 548 -10.22 7.83 3.82
CA GLY A 548 -11.65 8.12 3.96
C GLY A 548 -11.96 9.61 4.12
N ILE A 549 -10.98 10.51 3.88
CA ILE A 549 -11.13 11.97 4.03
C ILE A 549 -11.35 12.56 2.64
N PRO A 550 -12.37 13.39 2.42
CA PRO A 550 -12.64 13.98 1.10
C PRO A 550 -11.65 15.11 0.74
N VAL A 551 -10.39 14.74 0.54
CA VAL A 551 -9.25 15.67 0.32
C VAL A 551 -9.45 16.52 -0.94
N ALA A 552 -10.08 16.00 -1.98
CA ALA A 552 -10.35 16.75 -3.22
C ALA A 552 -11.26 17.97 -2.99
N LYS A 553 -12.18 17.89 -2.03
CA LYS A 553 -13.03 19.04 -1.63
C LYS A 553 -12.32 20.02 -0.70
N LEU A 554 -11.19 19.61 -0.11
CA LEU A 554 -10.43 20.43 0.82
C LEU A 554 -9.55 21.48 0.11
N MET A 555 -9.21 21.29 -1.17
CA MET A 555 -8.22 22.11 -1.86
C MET A 555 -8.76 23.47 -2.36
N GLU A 556 -9.95 23.54 -2.93
CA GLU A 556 -10.49 24.80 -3.46
C GLU A 556 -11.58 25.45 -2.59
N GLY A 557 -12.38 24.62 -1.89
CA GLY A 557 -13.53 25.12 -1.09
C GLY A 557 -13.20 25.33 0.40
N GLU A 558 -12.04 24.88 0.90
CA GLU A 558 -11.76 24.88 2.36
C GLU A 558 -11.64 26.31 2.92
N ARG A 559 -11.00 27.20 2.19
CA ARG A 559 -10.87 28.63 2.62
C ARG A 559 -12.22 29.31 2.71
N GLU A 560 -13.05 29.13 1.72
CA GLU A 560 -14.38 29.75 1.64
C GLU A 560 -15.35 29.10 2.64
N LYS A 561 -15.34 27.78 2.74
CA LYS A 561 -16.10 27.03 3.75
C LYS A 561 -15.72 27.39 5.19
N LEU A 562 -14.41 27.55 5.47
CA LEU A 562 -13.95 27.94 6.82
C LEU A 562 -14.29 29.38 7.17
N LEU A 563 -14.37 30.28 6.19
CA LEU A 563 -14.80 31.67 6.41
C LEU A 563 -16.29 31.78 6.73
N HIS A 564 -17.12 30.84 6.19
CA HIS A 564 -18.57 30.76 6.40
C HIS A 564 -18.98 29.56 7.26
N LEU A 565 -18.08 29.04 8.07
CA LEU A 565 -18.33 27.85 8.91
C LEU A 565 -19.44 28.10 9.93
N ASP A 566 -19.53 29.30 10.46
CA ASP A 566 -20.59 29.76 11.38
C ASP A 566 -21.98 29.65 10.75
N GLU A 567 -22.15 30.12 9.52
CA GLU A 567 -23.43 30.02 8.80
C GLU A 567 -23.82 28.54 8.56
N VAL A 568 -22.86 27.68 8.24
CA VAL A 568 -23.09 26.23 8.05
C VAL A 568 -23.52 25.58 9.35
N LEU A 569 -22.84 25.89 10.45
CA LEU A 569 -23.18 25.32 11.76
C LEU A 569 -24.56 25.81 12.26
N HIS A 570 -24.91 27.07 12.02
CA HIS A 570 -26.21 27.64 12.41
C HIS A 570 -27.40 27.05 11.63
N ARG A 571 -27.21 26.47 10.46
CA ARG A 571 -28.29 25.74 9.77
C ARG A 571 -28.78 24.54 10.59
N ARG A 572 -27.90 23.94 11.37
CA ARG A 572 -28.17 22.74 12.16
C ARG A 572 -28.35 23.05 13.66
N LEU A 573 -27.53 23.93 14.21
CA LEU A 573 -27.57 24.35 15.60
C LEU A 573 -28.29 25.68 15.72
N ILE A 574 -29.42 25.67 16.39
CA ILE A 574 -30.25 26.87 16.64
C ILE A 574 -29.84 27.54 17.96
N GLY A 575 -29.56 28.82 17.90
CA GLY A 575 -29.01 29.56 19.01
C GLY A 575 -27.55 29.24 19.29
N GLN A 576 -27.05 29.56 20.49
CA GLN A 576 -25.65 29.27 20.91
C GLN A 576 -24.59 30.05 20.11
N ASP A 577 -24.90 31.30 19.70
CA ASP A 577 -24.08 32.11 18.80
C ASP A 577 -22.65 32.27 19.33
N GLU A 578 -22.47 32.58 20.63
CA GLU A 578 -21.15 32.72 21.27
C GLU A 578 -20.33 31.41 21.18
N ALA A 579 -20.98 30.26 21.36
CA ALA A 579 -20.29 28.99 21.30
C ALA A 579 -19.86 28.66 19.87
N VAL A 580 -20.70 28.91 18.87
CA VAL A 580 -20.38 28.68 17.44
C VAL A 580 -19.24 29.60 17.01
N GLU A 581 -19.32 30.91 17.30
CA GLU A 581 -18.30 31.90 16.96
C GLU A 581 -16.93 31.52 17.53
N LYS A 582 -16.83 31.16 18.80
CA LYS A 582 -15.56 30.80 19.46
C LYS A 582 -14.96 29.51 18.89
N VAL A 583 -15.79 28.52 18.59
CA VAL A 583 -15.32 27.29 17.93
C VAL A 583 -14.79 27.60 16.52
N CYS A 584 -15.52 28.40 15.73
CA CYS A 584 -15.08 28.81 14.40
C CYS A 584 -13.75 29.57 14.43
N GLU A 585 -13.59 30.53 15.34
CA GLU A 585 -12.35 31.29 15.55
C GLU A 585 -11.16 30.36 15.86
N ALA A 586 -11.33 29.39 16.76
CA ALA A 586 -10.26 28.44 17.14
C ALA A 586 -9.86 27.55 15.96
N ILE A 587 -10.84 27.02 15.22
CA ILE A 587 -10.60 26.20 14.03
C ILE A 587 -9.91 27.01 12.93
N GLN A 588 -10.35 28.25 12.67
CA GLN A 588 -9.73 29.14 11.71
C GLN A 588 -8.26 29.44 12.08
N ARG A 589 -7.95 29.70 13.35
CA ARG A 589 -6.57 29.90 13.84
C ARG A 589 -5.69 28.68 13.57
N SER A 590 -6.21 27.49 13.86
CA SER A 590 -5.49 26.23 13.63
C SER A 590 -5.24 25.97 12.14
N ARG A 591 -6.26 26.16 11.30
CA ARG A 591 -6.16 25.94 9.86
C ARG A 591 -5.32 26.98 9.12
N ALA A 592 -5.23 28.19 9.66
CA ALA A 592 -4.33 29.24 9.17
C ALA A 592 -2.84 28.97 9.51
N GLY A 593 -2.54 27.90 10.28
CA GLY A 593 -1.17 27.53 10.66
C GLY A 593 -0.56 28.45 11.74
N ILE A 594 -1.39 29.19 12.48
CA ILE A 594 -0.93 30.13 13.53
C ILE A 594 -0.86 29.41 14.90
N SER A 595 -1.61 28.31 15.07
CA SER A 595 -1.60 27.48 16.29
C SER A 595 -0.38 26.54 16.33
N ASP A 596 -0.05 26.04 17.52
CA ASP A 596 1.02 25.05 17.70
C ASP A 596 0.72 23.77 16.87
N PRO A 597 1.59 23.37 15.95
CA PRO A 597 1.38 22.20 15.08
C PRO A 597 1.39 20.86 15.85
N ASN A 598 1.85 20.86 17.11
CA ASN A 598 1.89 19.66 17.95
C ASN A 598 0.62 19.44 18.76
N ARG A 599 -0.36 20.31 18.68
CA ARG A 599 -1.63 20.21 19.43
C ARG A 599 -2.79 19.79 18.52
N PRO A 600 -3.89 19.25 19.08
CA PRO A 600 -5.12 19.02 18.32
C PRO A 600 -5.62 20.28 17.60
N ILE A 601 -6.45 20.12 16.54
CA ILE A 601 -7.04 21.24 15.78
C ILE A 601 -7.77 22.21 16.70
N GLY A 602 -8.46 21.68 17.71
CA GLY A 602 -9.13 22.45 18.74
C GLY A 602 -9.52 21.58 19.92
N SER A 603 -9.57 22.18 21.10
CA SER A 603 -9.90 21.53 22.36
C SER A 603 -10.90 22.36 23.14
N PHE A 604 -12.09 21.82 23.35
CA PHE A 604 -13.25 22.57 23.87
C PHE A 604 -13.89 21.87 25.06
N LEU A 605 -14.29 22.65 26.06
CA LEU A 605 -15.17 22.20 27.15
C LEU A 605 -16.54 22.84 27.00
N PHE A 606 -17.57 22.03 26.75
CA PHE A 606 -18.96 22.46 26.60
C PHE A 606 -19.73 22.29 27.91
N LEU A 607 -20.15 23.38 28.51
CA LEU A 607 -20.87 23.42 29.78
C LEU A 607 -22.33 23.79 29.55
N GLY A 608 -23.24 23.20 30.29
CA GLY A 608 -24.63 23.57 30.23
C GLY A 608 -25.60 22.41 30.47
N PRO A 609 -26.89 22.71 30.60
CA PRO A 609 -27.91 21.71 30.87
C PRO A 609 -28.03 20.67 29.77
N THR A 610 -28.74 19.60 30.05
CA THR A 610 -28.96 18.54 29.06
C THR A 610 -29.88 19.05 27.94
N GLY A 611 -29.61 18.64 26.69
CA GLY A 611 -30.51 18.91 25.56
C GLY A 611 -30.45 20.32 24.97
N VAL A 612 -29.38 21.11 25.25
CA VAL A 612 -29.19 22.47 24.71
C VAL A 612 -28.37 22.53 23.43
N GLY A 613 -27.92 21.34 22.90
CA GLY A 613 -27.23 21.28 21.62
C GLY A 613 -25.73 20.93 21.70
N LYS A 614 -25.14 20.62 22.86
CA LYS A 614 -23.72 20.28 23.02
C LYS A 614 -23.26 19.17 22.06
N THR A 615 -23.94 18.04 22.07
CA THR A 615 -23.64 16.89 21.17
C THR A 615 -23.99 17.20 19.71
N GLU A 616 -24.98 18.04 19.45
CA GLU A 616 -25.37 18.43 18.08
C GLU A 616 -24.31 19.31 17.42
N LEU A 617 -23.69 20.24 18.19
CA LEU A 617 -22.55 21.01 17.69
C LEU A 617 -21.37 20.08 17.32
N ALA A 618 -21.07 19.07 18.15
CA ALA A 618 -20.02 18.10 17.84
C ALA A 618 -20.30 17.34 16.53
N LYS A 619 -21.56 16.95 16.31
CA LYS A 619 -22.00 16.29 15.06
C LYS A 619 -21.93 17.23 13.86
N ALA A 620 -22.41 18.46 14.02
CA ALA A 620 -22.35 19.47 12.97
C ALA A 620 -20.89 19.79 12.56
N LEU A 621 -19.97 19.83 13.52
CA LEU A 621 -18.55 19.99 13.26
C LEU A 621 -17.95 18.78 12.50
N ALA A 622 -18.31 17.57 12.89
CA ALA A 622 -17.85 16.38 12.20
C ALA A 622 -18.32 16.38 10.73
N GLU A 623 -19.59 16.71 10.50
CA GLU A 623 -20.15 16.81 9.15
C GLU A 623 -19.52 17.95 8.33
N SER A 624 -19.32 19.12 8.92
CA SER A 624 -18.81 20.29 8.20
C SER A 624 -17.32 20.20 7.85
N LEU A 625 -16.51 19.61 8.74
CA LEU A 625 -15.05 19.54 8.59
C LEU A 625 -14.55 18.22 8.00
N PHE A 626 -15.29 17.13 8.20
CA PHE A 626 -14.92 15.79 7.77
C PHE A 626 -15.97 15.14 6.87
N ASP A 627 -16.96 15.91 6.38
CA ASP A 627 -18.05 15.53 5.45
C ASP A 627 -18.88 14.29 5.87
N ASP A 628 -18.71 13.78 7.09
CA ASP A 628 -19.47 12.65 7.62
C ASP A 628 -19.70 12.81 9.14
N GLU A 629 -20.97 12.83 9.55
CA GLU A 629 -21.36 12.80 10.97
C GLU A 629 -20.78 11.59 11.73
N ARG A 630 -20.47 10.48 11.02
CA ARG A 630 -19.84 9.28 11.58
C ARG A 630 -18.35 9.44 11.87
N SER A 631 -17.74 10.53 11.41
CA SER A 631 -16.36 10.91 11.78
C SER A 631 -16.29 11.49 13.20
N MET A 632 -17.18 11.03 14.09
CA MET A 632 -17.19 11.35 15.50
C MET A 632 -16.96 10.08 16.34
N VAL A 633 -15.94 10.11 17.19
CA VAL A 633 -15.64 9.09 18.20
C VAL A 633 -16.26 9.55 19.51
N ARG A 634 -17.31 8.91 19.97
CA ARG A 634 -17.98 9.24 21.24
C ARG A 634 -17.56 8.27 22.33
N ILE A 635 -17.09 8.80 23.44
CA ILE A 635 -16.69 8.07 24.64
C ILE A 635 -17.49 8.60 25.82
N ASP A 636 -18.30 7.74 26.42
CA ASP A 636 -19.11 8.08 27.60
C ASP A 636 -18.29 7.85 28.87
N MET A 637 -17.99 8.94 29.59
CA MET A 637 -17.12 8.89 30.75
C MET A 637 -17.78 8.21 31.97
N THR A 638 -19.07 7.91 31.92
CA THR A 638 -19.73 7.10 32.95
C THR A 638 -19.22 5.63 32.96
N GLU A 639 -18.67 5.15 31.84
CA GLU A 639 -18.04 3.83 31.78
C GLU A 639 -16.61 3.80 32.35
N TYR A 640 -16.03 4.97 32.63
CA TYR A 640 -14.64 5.16 33.07
C TYR A 640 -14.51 5.78 34.46
N MET A 641 -15.45 5.46 35.35
CA MET A 641 -15.45 5.92 36.73
C MET A 641 -14.43 5.20 37.60
N GLU A 642 -14.04 3.97 37.24
CA GLU A 642 -13.12 3.15 38.00
C GLU A 642 -11.72 3.14 37.37
N LYS A 643 -10.69 3.02 38.24
CA LYS A 643 -9.28 3.01 37.80
C LYS A 643 -8.98 1.95 36.75
N PHE A 644 -9.54 0.76 36.87
CA PHE A 644 -9.35 -0.31 35.91
C PHE A 644 -9.97 -0.02 34.53
N SER A 645 -11.02 0.75 34.47
CA SER A 645 -11.66 1.13 33.22
C SER A 645 -10.79 2.06 32.37
N VAL A 646 -9.88 2.83 33.01
CA VAL A 646 -8.97 3.77 32.31
C VAL A 646 -8.04 3.03 31.36
N SER A 647 -7.56 1.82 31.71
CA SER A 647 -6.73 1.01 30.83
C SER A 647 -7.45 0.57 29.53
N ARG A 648 -8.78 0.56 29.50
CA ARG A 648 -9.54 0.29 28.27
C ARG A 648 -9.40 1.42 27.23
N LEU A 649 -9.06 2.65 27.63
CA LEU A 649 -8.85 3.76 26.68
C LEU A 649 -7.57 3.59 25.87
N ILE A 650 -6.49 3.17 26.52
CA ILE A 650 -5.14 3.08 25.93
C ILE A 650 -4.66 1.64 25.71
N GLY A 651 -5.42 0.64 26.19
CA GLY A 651 -5.09 -0.78 26.13
C GLY A 651 -4.63 -1.35 27.48
N ALA A 652 -4.81 -2.66 27.67
CA ALA A 652 -4.39 -3.38 28.87
C ALA A 652 -2.86 -3.57 28.89
N PRO A 653 -2.20 -3.53 30.05
CA PRO A 653 -0.76 -3.81 30.15
C PRO A 653 -0.43 -5.25 29.71
N PRO A 654 0.84 -5.53 29.32
CA PRO A 654 1.26 -6.88 28.96
C PRO A 654 0.95 -7.91 30.05
N GLY A 655 0.35 -9.04 29.62
CA GLY A 655 -0.03 -10.12 30.54
C GLY A 655 -1.45 -10.04 31.11
N TYR A 656 -2.22 -9.00 30.81
CA TYR A 656 -3.64 -8.88 31.18
C TYR A 656 -4.55 -9.25 30.01
N VAL A 657 -5.76 -9.73 30.32
CA VAL A 657 -6.80 -10.04 29.32
C VAL A 657 -7.16 -8.76 28.56
N GLY A 658 -7.21 -8.83 27.21
CA GLY A 658 -7.48 -7.69 26.34
C GLY A 658 -6.24 -6.92 25.86
N TYR A 659 -5.01 -7.39 26.13
CA TYR A 659 -3.78 -6.77 25.63
C TYR A 659 -3.73 -6.69 24.09
N ASP A 660 -4.15 -7.77 23.41
CA ASP A 660 -4.14 -7.85 21.93
C ASP A 660 -5.26 -7.01 21.26
N GLU A 661 -6.29 -6.62 22.02
CA GLU A 661 -7.44 -5.86 21.47
C GLU A 661 -7.14 -4.36 21.29
N GLY A 662 -6.06 -3.84 21.93
CA GLY A 662 -5.74 -2.42 21.92
C GLY A 662 -6.68 -1.56 22.78
N GLY A 663 -6.45 -0.25 22.82
CA GLY A 663 -7.29 0.68 23.57
C GLY A 663 -8.47 1.21 22.73
N GLN A 664 -9.63 1.38 23.32
CA GLN A 664 -10.83 1.87 22.62
C GLN A 664 -10.62 3.25 21.99
N LEU A 665 -10.00 4.19 22.73
CA LEU A 665 -9.69 5.52 22.23
C LEU A 665 -8.58 5.46 21.18
N THR A 666 -7.48 4.79 21.49
CA THR A 666 -6.30 4.73 20.62
C THR A 666 -6.59 4.02 19.31
N GLU A 667 -7.31 2.90 19.31
CA GLU A 667 -7.69 2.18 18.09
C GLU A 667 -8.74 2.97 17.26
N ALA A 668 -9.69 3.65 17.91
CA ALA A 668 -10.68 4.45 17.20
C ALA A 668 -10.04 5.62 16.45
N VAL A 669 -9.11 6.35 17.10
CA VAL A 669 -8.41 7.49 16.49
C VAL A 669 -7.37 7.00 15.46
N ARG A 670 -6.67 5.90 15.72
CA ARG A 670 -5.74 5.30 14.74
C ARG A 670 -6.44 4.93 13.42
N ARG A 671 -7.69 4.42 13.51
CA ARG A 671 -8.51 4.10 12.33
C ARG A 671 -9.14 5.33 11.67
N LYS A 672 -9.40 6.38 12.44
CA LYS A 672 -10.01 7.63 12.00
C LYS A 672 -9.24 8.83 12.57
N PRO A 673 -8.04 9.12 12.05
CA PRO A 673 -7.20 10.20 12.58
C PRO A 673 -7.80 11.59 12.36
N TYR A 674 -8.76 11.72 11.44
CA TYR A 674 -9.56 12.93 11.22
C TYR A 674 -10.96 12.73 11.79
N SER A 675 -11.13 13.11 13.05
CA SER A 675 -12.39 12.90 13.75
C SER A 675 -12.60 13.93 14.85
N VAL A 676 -13.88 14.10 15.22
CA VAL A 676 -14.25 14.77 16.46
C VAL A 676 -14.28 13.74 17.56
N VAL A 677 -13.44 13.89 18.58
CA VAL A 677 -13.43 13.01 19.74
C VAL A 677 -14.26 13.68 20.86
N LEU A 678 -15.42 13.11 21.14
CA LEU A 678 -16.37 13.60 22.13
C LEU A 678 -16.28 12.78 23.41
N PHE A 679 -15.80 13.39 24.49
CA PHE A 679 -15.85 12.85 25.84
C PHE A 679 -17.10 13.37 26.54
N ASP A 680 -18.11 12.52 26.70
CA ASP A 680 -19.39 12.90 27.27
C ASP A 680 -19.41 12.70 28.80
N GLU A 681 -19.98 13.64 29.54
CA GLU A 681 -20.08 13.66 31.01
C GLU A 681 -18.71 13.54 31.72
N VAL A 682 -17.74 14.39 31.32
CA VAL A 682 -16.34 14.31 31.78
C VAL A 682 -16.17 14.44 33.29
N GLU A 683 -17.09 15.06 34.00
CA GLU A 683 -17.12 15.14 35.46
C GLU A 683 -17.29 13.80 36.18
N LYS A 684 -17.70 12.75 35.46
CA LYS A 684 -17.83 11.38 35.97
C LYS A 684 -16.56 10.58 35.91
N ALA A 685 -15.59 11.03 35.10
CA ALA A 685 -14.38 10.30 34.81
C ALA A 685 -13.46 10.10 36.03
N HIS A 686 -12.78 8.98 36.11
CA HIS A 686 -11.71 8.78 37.10
C HIS A 686 -10.58 9.82 36.91
N PRO A 687 -9.93 10.30 37.97
CA PRO A 687 -8.86 11.30 37.87
C PRO A 687 -7.70 10.92 36.93
N ASP A 688 -7.40 9.65 36.76
CA ASP A 688 -6.35 9.17 35.86
C ASP A 688 -6.67 9.39 34.37
N VAL A 689 -7.95 9.55 34.00
CA VAL A 689 -8.37 9.93 32.64
C VAL A 689 -7.81 11.30 32.26
N PHE A 690 -7.79 12.24 33.20
CA PHE A 690 -7.26 13.57 32.95
C PHE A 690 -5.77 13.60 32.68
N ASN A 691 -5.00 12.62 33.19
CA ASN A 691 -3.58 12.48 32.86
C ASN A 691 -3.38 12.08 31.39
N ILE A 692 -4.27 11.22 30.85
CA ILE A 692 -4.29 10.85 29.44
C ILE A 692 -4.66 12.05 28.58
N LEU A 693 -5.73 12.76 28.97
CA LEU A 693 -6.18 13.95 28.25
C LEU A 693 -5.12 15.06 28.24
N LEU A 694 -4.41 15.29 29.34
CA LEU A 694 -3.30 16.24 29.39
C LEU A 694 -2.21 15.91 28.36
N GLN A 695 -1.85 14.66 28.22
CA GLN A 695 -0.84 14.24 27.22
C GLN A 695 -1.35 14.51 25.80
N ILE A 696 -2.63 14.22 25.51
CA ILE A 696 -3.24 14.52 24.20
C ILE A 696 -3.27 16.01 23.93
N LEU A 697 -3.64 16.84 24.93
CA LEU A 697 -3.78 18.28 24.78
C LEU A 697 -2.41 19.00 24.64
N ASP A 698 -1.35 18.47 25.24
CA ASP A 698 -0.01 19.06 25.19
C ASP A 698 0.81 18.59 24.00
N ASP A 699 0.90 17.27 23.79
CA ASP A 699 1.79 16.64 22.81
C ASP A 699 1.05 16.25 21.52
N GLY A 700 -0.29 16.33 21.48
CA GLY A 700 -1.12 15.87 20.36
C GLY A 700 -0.96 14.39 20.03
N ARG A 701 -0.44 13.59 20.97
CA ARG A 701 -0.20 12.15 20.75
C ARG A 701 -0.28 11.38 22.07
N ILE A 702 -0.51 10.09 21.97
CA ILE A 702 -0.45 9.17 23.10
C ILE A 702 0.17 7.85 22.68
N THR A 703 0.91 7.21 23.58
CA THR A 703 1.45 5.87 23.35
C THR A 703 0.50 4.83 23.95
N ASP A 704 0.06 3.86 23.13
CA ASP A 704 -0.79 2.77 23.59
C ASP A 704 -0.01 1.73 24.42
N SER A 705 -0.71 0.75 24.97
CA SER A 705 -0.12 -0.34 25.77
C SER A 705 0.81 -1.25 24.96
N GLN A 706 0.74 -1.23 23.64
CA GLN A 706 1.59 -2.00 22.73
C GLN A 706 2.83 -1.21 22.29
N GLY A 707 3.03 0.01 22.79
CA GLY A 707 4.15 0.89 22.45
C GLY A 707 3.96 1.70 21.17
N ARG A 708 2.78 1.66 20.54
CA ARG A 708 2.49 2.41 19.31
C ARG A 708 2.06 3.83 19.68
N THR A 709 2.61 4.82 18.99
CA THR A 709 2.21 6.22 19.13
C THR A 709 1.01 6.50 18.23
N VAL A 710 -0.07 7.01 18.84
CA VAL A 710 -1.30 7.42 18.14
C VAL A 710 -1.35 8.93 18.09
N ASP A 711 -1.52 9.51 16.90
CA ASP A 711 -1.54 10.94 16.62
C ASP A 711 -2.96 11.51 16.75
N PHE A 712 -3.11 12.58 17.52
CA PHE A 712 -4.35 13.35 17.73
C PHE A 712 -4.29 14.77 17.14
N LYS A 713 -3.21 15.15 16.44
CA LYS A 713 -3.03 16.50 15.90
C LYS A 713 -4.11 16.91 14.91
N ASN A 714 -4.69 15.92 14.23
CA ASN A 714 -5.75 16.11 13.25
C ASN A 714 -7.17 15.93 13.83
N THR A 715 -7.31 15.81 15.16
CA THR A 715 -8.59 15.65 15.84
C THR A 715 -9.08 16.94 16.45
N ILE A 716 -10.39 17.01 16.68
CA ILE A 716 -11.01 18.03 17.51
C ILE A 716 -11.48 17.36 18.79
N ILE A 717 -10.98 17.83 19.92
CA ILE A 717 -11.33 17.29 21.25
C ILE A 717 -12.48 18.09 21.84
N ILE A 718 -13.58 17.45 22.11
CA ILE A 718 -14.76 18.06 22.74
C ILE A 718 -15.08 17.30 24.04
N LEU A 719 -15.14 18.03 25.12
CA LEU A 719 -15.51 17.52 26.43
C LEU A 719 -16.88 18.13 26.78
N THR A 720 -17.84 17.31 27.21
CA THR A 720 -19.13 17.84 27.67
C THR A 720 -19.27 17.66 29.19
N SER A 721 -19.89 18.63 29.84
CA SER A 721 -20.18 18.54 31.26
C SER A 721 -21.49 19.23 31.58
N ASN A 722 -22.16 18.73 32.63
CA ASN A 722 -23.35 19.31 33.19
C ASN A 722 -23.07 20.12 34.48
N LEU A 723 -21.79 20.32 34.83
CA LEU A 723 -21.38 21.12 35.99
C LEU A 723 -21.89 22.55 35.87
N GLY A 724 -22.40 23.11 36.97
CA GLY A 724 -22.90 24.48 37.04
C GLY A 724 -24.20 24.72 36.27
N SER A 725 -24.85 23.69 35.73
CA SER A 725 -26.08 23.82 34.91
C SER A 725 -27.19 24.53 35.65
N GLN A 726 -27.29 24.37 36.97
CA GLN A 726 -28.32 25.04 37.79
C GLN A 726 -28.11 26.57 37.82
N TYR A 727 -26.84 27.01 37.91
CA TYR A 727 -26.54 28.44 37.89
C TYR A 727 -26.80 29.07 36.52
N LEU A 728 -26.62 28.27 35.44
CA LEU A 728 -26.94 28.72 34.08
C LEU A 728 -28.47 28.83 33.86
N LEU A 729 -29.26 27.92 34.47
CA LEU A 729 -30.71 27.97 34.38
C LEU A 729 -31.29 29.16 35.16
N ASP A 730 -30.77 29.43 36.37
CA ASP A 730 -31.26 30.46 37.27
C ASP A 730 -30.70 31.85 36.95
N GLY A 731 -29.60 31.95 36.21
CA GLY A 731 -28.82 33.16 35.96
C GLY A 731 -28.96 33.75 34.57
N ILE A 732 -30.14 33.66 33.93
CA ILE A 732 -30.42 34.27 32.62
C ILE A 732 -30.96 35.68 32.86
N GLY A 733 -30.35 36.66 32.19
CA GLY A 733 -30.81 38.03 32.14
C GLY A 733 -32.09 38.23 31.33
N PRO A 734 -32.72 39.43 31.44
CA PRO A 734 -33.90 39.77 30.65
C PRO A 734 -33.61 39.79 29.11
N ASP A 735 -32.36 39.92 28.74
CA ASP A 735 -31.82 39.90 27.38
C ASP A 735 -31.58 38.48 26.84
N GLY A 736 -31.78 37.44 27.64
CA GLY A 736 -31.51 36.06 27.30
C GLY A 736 -30.04 35.67 27.47
N GLU A 737 -29.17 36.55 27.97
CA GLU A 737 -27.76 36.33 28.17
C GLU A 737 -27.45 35.77 29.57
N ILE A 738 -26.34 35.05 29.69
CA ILE A 738 -25.86 34.55 30.98
C ILE A 738 -25.26 35.69 31.76
N THR A 739 -25.77 35.92 32.98
CA THR A 739 -25.30 37.01 33.85
C THR A 739 -23.86 36.80 34.29
N ALA A 740 -23.12 37.87 34.57
CA ALA A 740 -21.74 37.80 35.05
C ALA A 740 -21.59 36.98 36.34
N ASP A 741 -22.57 37.11 37.27
CA ASP A 741 -22.61 36.36 38.52
C ASP A 741 -22.77 34.84 38.27
N ALA A 742 -23.63 34.44 37.33
CA ALA A 742 -23.78 33.03 36.96
C ALA A 742 -22.49 32.50 36.35
N ARG A 743 -21.85 33.27 35.45
CA ARG A 743 -20.54 32.87 34.84
C ARG A 743 -19.48 32.67 35.94
N GLU A 744 -19.37 33.57 36.92
CA GLU A 744 -18.40 33.48 38.00
C GLU A 744 -18.64 32.23 38.89
N ARG A 745 -19.90 31.93 39.21
CA ARG A 745 -20.28 30.74 39.99
C ARG A 745 -19.94 29.45 39.26
N VAL A 746 -20.25 29.37 37.97
CA VAL A 746 -19.88 28.20 37.13
C VAL A 746 -18.37 28.03 37.08
N GLN A 747 -17.61 29.10 36.86
CA GLN A 747 -16.13 29.05 36.88
C GLN A 747 -15.61 28.61 38.27
N GLY A 748 -16.26 29.04 39.37
CA GLY A 748 -15.94 28.59 40.72
C GLY A 748 -16.13 27.06 40.90
N GLU A 749 -17.21 26.49 40.36
CA GLU A 749 -17.42 25.03 40.36
C GLU A 749 -16.41 24.28 39.52
N LEU A 750 -16.08 24.80 38.30
CA LEU A 750 -15.07 24.22 37.45
C LEU A 750 -13.71 24.10 38.12
N ARG A 751 -13.27 25.18 38.81
CA ARG A 751 -11.99 25.18 39.55
C ARG A 751 -11.96 24.20 40.72
N ARG A 752 -13.14 23.80 41.24
CA ARG A 752 -13.23 22.76 42.28
C ARG A 752 -13.22 21.35 41.71
N ALA A 753 -13.83 21.17 40.53
CA ALA A 753 -13.96 19.87 39.88
C ALA A 753 -12.71 19.45 39.08
N PHE A 754 -12.08 20.41 38.43
CA PHE A 754 -10.93 20.15 37.53
C PHE A 754 -9.66 20.86 38.00
N ARG A 755 -8.51 20.23 37.75
CA ARG A 755 -7.21 20.83 38.07
C ARG A 755 -6.97 22.06 37.20
N PRO A 756 -6.38 23.16 37.75
CA PRO A 756 -6.07 24.35 36.95
C PRO A 756 -5.21 24.08 35.72
N GLU A 757 -4.26 23.15 35.83
CA GLU A 757 -3.41 22.74 34.73
C GLU A 757 -4.19 22.15 33.53
N PHE A 758 -5.28 21.43 33.79
CA PHE A 758 -6.16 20.88 32.76
C PHE A 758 -6.99 21.97 32.06
N LEU A 759 -7.60 22.86 32.85
CA LEU A 759 -8.41 23.96 32.31
C LEU A 759 -7.59 24.92 31.44
N ASN A 760 -6.33 25.17 31.80
CA ASN A 760 -5.42 26.04 31.04
C ASN A 760 -4.91 25.45 29.72
N ARG A 761 -5.13 24.14 29.46
CA ARG A 761 -4.73 23.46 28.21
C ARG A 761 -5.84 23.43 27.16
N LEU A 762 -7.07 23.76 27.59
CA LEU A 762 -8.21 23.89 26.69
C LEU A 762 -8.14 25.23 25.95
N ASP A 763 -8.48 25.20 24.65
CA ASP A 763 -8.51 26.42 23.83
C ASP A 763 -9.67 27.32 24.25
N GLU A 764 -10.87 26.73 24.49
CA GLU A 764 -12.04 27.49 24.90
C GLU A 764 -12.94 26.69 25.87
N ILE A 765 -13.55 27.40 26.83
CA ILE A 765 -14.55 26.87 27.73
C ILE A 765 -15.89 27.59 27.42
N LEU A 766 -16.81 26.83 26.86
CA LEU A 766 -18.04 27.37 26.28
C LEU A 766 -19.27 27.06 27.13
N MET A 767 -20.03 28.07 27.46
CA MET A 767 -21.25 27.96 28.27
C MET A 767 -22.48 28.01 27.38
N PHE A 768 -23.19 26.89 27.27
CA PHE A 768 -24.41 26.77 26.47
C PHE A 768 -25.61 27.38 27.23
N ARG A 769 -26.33 28.22 26.54
CA ARG A 769 -27.52 28.89 27.09
C ARG A 769 -28.72 27.94 27.08
N PRO A 770 -29.64 28.04 28.02
CA PRO A 770 -30.94 27.41 27.88
C PRO A 770 -31.69 27.90 26.66
N LEU A 771 -32.49 27.01 26.05
CA LEU A 771 -33.20 27.31 24.80
C LEU A 771 -34.41 28.25 25.07
N THR A 772 -34.58 29.26 24.23
CA THR A 772 -35.76 30.15 24.24
C THR A 772 -36.93 29.52 23.48
N ARG A 773 -38.15 30.07 23.61
CA ARG A 773 -39.32 29.59 22.87
C ARG A 773 -39.13 29.70 21.35
N ASP A 774 -38.50 30.76 20.88
CA ASP A 774 -38.22 30.98 19.46
C ASP A 774 -37.24 29.93 18.96
N ASN A 775 -36.17 29.63 19.70
CA ASN A 775 -35.25 28.57 19.39
C ASN A 775 -35.94 27.21 19.29
N LEU A 776 -36.89 26.91 20.18
CA LEU A 776 -37.66 25.68 20.17
C LEU A 776 -38.54 25.54 18.90
N SER A 777 -39.14 26.67 18.43
CA SER A 777 -39.90 26.68 17.19
C SER A 777 -39.02 26.29 16.00
N HIS A 778 -37.86 26.90 15.88
CA HIS A 778 -36.91 26.57 14.82
C HIS A 778 -36.35 25.14 14.92
N ILE A 779 -36.16 24.61 16.12
CA ILE A 779 -35.79 23.20 16.30
C ILE A 779 -36.89 22.27 15.78
N ILE A 780 -38.15 22.57 16.02
CA ILE A 780 -39.29 21.82 15.49
C ILE A 780 -39.28 21.89 13.97
N ASP A 781 -39.02 23.06 13.36
CA ASP A 781 -38.95 23.20 11.91
C ASP A 781 -37.88 22.31 11.30
N ASN A 782 -36.69 22.23 11.93
CA ASN A 782 -35.63 21.31 11.48
C ASN A 782 -36.03 19.82 11.61
N LEU A 783 -36.71 19.46 12.70
CA LEU A 783 -37.20 18.08 12.88
C LEU A 783 -38.30 17.73 11.84
N VAL A 784 -39.18 18.68 11.54
CA VAL A 784 -40.23 18.55 10.51
C VAL A 784 -39.61 18.47 9.10
N ALA A 785 -38.57 19.26 8.84
CA ALA A 785 -37.85 19.17 7.56
C ALA A 785 -37.21 17.80 7.35
N ALA A 786 -36.60 17.21 8.37
CA ALA A 786 -36.09 15.83 8.32
C ALA A 786 -37.21 14.79 8.10
N LEU A 787 -38.42 15.03 8.65
CA LEU A 787 -39.58 14.19 8.43
C LEU A 787 -40.12 14.36 6.99
N ARG A 788 -40.13 15.59 6.47
CA ARG A 788 -40.51 15.88 5.06
C ARG A 788 -39.61 15.14 4.09
N SER A 789 -38.29 15.13 4.31
CA SER A 789 -37.36 14.39 3.45
C SER A 789 -37.70 12.89 3.40
N ARG A 790 -38.01 12.28 4.55
CA ARG A 790 -38.42 10.86 4.62
C ARG A 790 -39.77 10.58 3.94
N LEU A 791 -40.68 11.54 3.93
CA LEU A 791 -41.99 11.42 3.29
C LEU A 791 -41.92 11.70 1.78
N ALA A 792 -40.94 12.51 1.34
CA ALA A 792 -40.70 12.77 -0.09
C ALA A 792 -40.37 11.47 -0.88
N ASP A 793 -39.71 10.50 -0.26
CA ASP A 793 -39.44 9.17 -0.83
C ASP A 793 -40.75 8.41 -1.14
N ARG A 794 -41.84 8.80 -0.49
CA ARG A 794 -43.21 8.26 -0.70
C ARG A 794 -44.10 9.21 -1.50
N THR A 795 -43.53 10.27 -2.09
CA THR A 795 -44.24 11.32 -2.84
C THR A 795 -45.33 12.02 -2.02
N LEU A 796 -45.15 12.16 -0.69
CA LEU A 796 -46.09 12.84 0.20
C LEU A 796 -45.47 14.13 0.75
N ASN A 797 -46.28 15.20 0.86
CA ASN A 797 -45.90 16.46 1.46
C ASN A 797 -46.35 16.56 2.93
N LEU A 798 -45.68 17.35 3.75
CA LEU A 798 -46.01 17.58 5.13
C LEU A 798 -46.03 19.09 5.45
N GLU A 799 -47.14 19.59 6.00
CA GLU A 799 -47.25 20.90 6.57
C GLU A 799 -47.54 20.79 8.07
N MET A 800 -46.97 21.68 8.88
CA MET A 800 -47.30 21.76 10.32
C MET A 800 -47.68 23.19 10.65
N THR A 801 -48.83 23.35 11.31
CA THR A 801 -49.35 24.69 11.69
C THR A 801 -48.62 25.24 12.91
N ASP A 802 -48.60 26.57 13.08
CA ASP A 802 -48.01 27.22 14.24
C ASP A 802 -48.72 26.84 15.54
N ALA A 803 -50.04 26.56 15.47
CA ALA A 803 -50.79 26.04 16.60
C ALA A 803 -50.31 24.67 17.08
N ALA A 804 -50.01 23.78 16.11
CA ALA A 804 -49.44 22.47 16.40
C ALA A 804 -48.03 22.59 17.02
N LYS A 805 -47.16 23.49 16.48
CA LYS A 805 -45.85 23.78 17.05
C LYS A 805 -45.95 24.28 18.47
N ALA A 806 -46.84 25.26 18.74
CA ALA A 806 -47.05 25.80 20.07
C ALA A 806 -47.50 24.72 21.08
N LEU A 807 -48.38 23.79 20.67
CA LEU A 807 -48.82 22.68 21.49
C LEU A 807 -47.70 21.70 21.80
N ILE A 808 -46.86 21.40 20.79
CA ILE A 808 -45.69 20.51 20.92
C ILE A 808 -44.66 21.14 21.90
N ILE A 809 -44.43 22.46 21.82
CA ILE A 809 -43.54 23.16 22.75
C ILE A 809 -44.11 23.13 24.19
N ALA A 810 -45.42 23.41 24.34
CA ALA A 810 -46.04 23.45 25.67
C ALA A 810 -46.00 22.10 26.41
N ASN A 811 -46.10 20.98 25.68
CA ASN A 811 -46.14 19.63 26.27
C ASN A 811 -44.79 18.87 26.18
N GLY A 812 -43.93 19.28 25.29
CA GLY A 812 -42.66 18.54 25.00
C GLY A 812 -41.42 19.25 25.55
N TYR A 813 -41.48 20.47 26.04
CA TYR A 813 -40.32 21.17 26.58
C TYR A 813 -40.26 21.13 28.09
N ASP A 814 -39.07 20.83 28.61
CA ASP A 814 -38.75 20.92 30.04
C ASP A 814 -37.42 21.70 30.19
N PRO A 815 -37.37 22.76 31.00
CA PRO A 815 -36.16 23.58 31.19
C PRO A 815 -34.92 22.78 31.64
N VAL A 816 -35.10 21.71 32.40
CA VAL A 816 -34.01 20.88 32.94
C VAL A 816 -33.50 19.89 31.89
N TYR A 817 -34.41 19.32 31.07
CA TYR A 817 -34.09 18.29 30.05
C TYR A 817 -33.96 18.86 28.64
N GLY A 818 -34.19 20.16 28.44
CA GLY A 818 -34.04 20.88 27.16
C GLY A 818 -34.94 20.37 26.06
N ALA A 819 -34.40 20.24 24.86
CA ALA A 819 -35.16 19.78 23.68
C ALA A 819 -35.27 18.23 23.56
N ARG A 820 -34.69 17.43 24.44
CA ARG A 820 -34.80 15.94 24.36
C ARG A 820 -36.24 15.44 24.49
N PRO A 821 -37.06 15.91 25.49
CA PRO A 821 -38.46 15.49 25.58
C PRO A 821 -39.29 15.93 24.38
N LEU A 822 -38.97 17.07 23.76
CA LEU A 822 -39.62 17.60 22.57
C LEU A 822 -39.56 16.64 21.38
N LYS A 823 -38.37 16.10 21.13
CA LYS A 823 -38.19 15.09 20.07
C LYS A 823 -39.02 13.81 20.35
N ARG A 824 -39.05 13.34 21.58
CA ARG A 824 -39.86 12.18 21.97
C ARG A 824 -41.36 12.45 21.81
N TYR A 825 -41.81 13.66 22.21
CA TYR A 825 -43.22 14.05 22.08
C TYR A 825 -43.64 14.10 20.62
N LEU A 826 -42.80 14.69 19.74
CA LEU A 826 -43.03 14.74 18.32
C LEU A 826 -43.15 13.31 17.73
N GLN A 827 -42.24 12.42 18.10
CA GLN A 827 -42.27 11.00 17.64
C GLN A 827 -43.54 10.27 18.12
N SER A 828 -43.85 10.37 19.40
CA SER A 828 -44.99 9.60 19.99
C SER A 828 -46.36 10.14 19.57
N HIS A 829 -46.50 11.44 19.31
CA HIS A 829 -47.80 12.07 19.01
C HIS A 829 -47.93 12.45 17.52
N ALA A 830 -46.99 13.19 16.95
CA ALA A 830 -47.12 13.65 15.58
C ALA A 830 -46.73 12.56 14.56
N GLU A 831 -45.56 11.91 14.68
CA GLU A 831 -45.18 10.83 13.73
C GLU A 831 -46.12 9.64 13.80
N THR A 832 -46.63 9.30 15.00
CA THR A 832 -47.63 8.21 15.16
C THR A 832 -48.96 8.55 14.48
N LEU A 833 -49.43 9.81 14.56
CA LEU A 833 -50.61 10.27 13.85
C LEU A 833 -50.42 10.23 12.34
N ILE A 834 -49.30 10.74 11.83
CA ILE A 834 -48.93 10.70 10.42
C ILE A 834 -48.91 9.25 9.94
N ALA A 835 -48.28 8.35 10.69
CA ALA A 835 -48.18 6.93 10.33
C ALA A 835 -49.58 6.27 10.29
N ARG A 836 -50.47 6.58 11.22
CA ARG A 836 -51.88 6.07 11.22
C ARG A 836 -52.65 6.59 10.00
N THR A 837 -52.50 7.87 9.64
CA THR A 837 -53.13 8.47 8.45
C THR A 837 -52.61 7.79 7.15
N ILE A 838 -51.33 7.52 7.07
CA ILE A 838 -50.73 6.79 5.92
C ILE A 838 -51.25 5.34 5.84
N LEU A 839 -51.42 4.67 6.97
CA LEU A 839 -51.86 3.29 7.01
C LEU A 839 -53.39 3.14 6.81
N SER A 840 -54.18 4.22 6.98
CA SER A 840 -55.63 4.19 6.72
C SER A 840 -56.03 4.06 5.24
N GLY A 841 -55.06 4.30 4.31
CA GLY A 841 -55.17 3.81 2.93
C GLY A 841 -55.76 4.75 1.88
N ASP A 842 -56.14 5.97 2.24
CA ASP A 842 -56.80 6.92 1.32
C ASP A 842 -55.88 8.02 0.76
N LEU A 843 -54.54 7.73 0.64
CA LEU A 843 -53.54 8.72 0.19
C LEU A 843 -53.08 8.46 -1.23
N HIS A 844 -53.01 9.51 -2.03
CA HIS A 844 -52.49 9.50 -3.39
C HIS A 844 -51.11 10.16 -3.45
N ALA A 845 -50.33 9.84 -4.45
CA ALA A 845 -49.06 10.49 -4.70
C ALA A 845 -49.27 11.98 -4.95
N GLY A 846 -48.60 12.85 -4.19
CA GLY A 846 -48.73 14.31 -4.25
C GLY A 846 -49.55 14.91 -3.12
N ASP A 847 -50.27 14.10 -2.33
CA ASP A 847 -51.08 14.61 -1.22
C ASP A 847 -50.23 15.29 -0.13
N THR A 848 -50.84 16.31 0.52
CA THR A 848 -50.21 17.06 1.61
C THR A 848 -50.87 16.70 2.93
N LEU A 849 -50.07 16.19 3.86
CA LEU A 849 -50.51 15.95 5.25
C LEU A 849 -50.35 17.22 6.04
N VAL A 850 -51.39 17.68 6.70
CA VAL A 850 -51.39 18.84 7.57
C VAL A 850 -51.58 18.42 9.02
N VAL A 851 -50.56 18.69 9.86
CA VAL A 851 -50.65 18.48 11.30
C VAL A 851 -51.08 19.78 11.97
N ASP A 852 -52.21 19.75 12.65
CA ASP A 852 -52.83 20.88 13.33
C ASP A 852 -53.14 20.56 14.80
N ALA A 853 -53.48 21.59 15.59
CA ALA A 853 -53.90 21.47 16.98
C ALA A 853 -55.39 21.81 17.14
N GLU A 854 -56.22 20.86 17.61
CA GLU A 854 -57.61 21.07 17.93
C GLU A 854 -57.94 20.51 19.31
N ASN A 855 -58.67 21.32 20.09
CA ASN A 855 -59.09 20.95 21.44
C ASN A 855 -57.96 20.44 22.35
N GLY A 856 -56.75 20.99 22.19
CA GLY A 856 -55.57 20.57 22.98
C GLY A 856 -54.93 19.25 22.59
N ALA A 857 -55.27 18.69 21.44
CA ALA A 857 -54.66 17.47 20.87
C ALA A 857 -54.17 17.73 19.43
N LEU A 858 -53.14 17.00 18.99
CA LEU A 858 -52.66 17.03 17.61
C LEU A 858 -53.62 16.22 16.72
N VAL A 859 -53.93 16.76 15.56
CA VAL A 859 -54.76 16.13 14.53
C VAL A 859 -54.01 16.16 13.19
N CYS A 860 -54.09 15.07 12.45
CA CYS A 860 -53.48 15.02 11.11
C CYS A 860 -54.62 14.90 10.05
N ARG A 861 -54.58 15.76 9.06
CA ARG A 861 -55.59 15.80 7.98
C ARG A 861 -54.88 15.76 6.62
N VAL A 862 -55.57 15.21 5.62
CA VAL A 862 -55.13 15.25 4.26
C VAL A 862 -55.70 16.48 3.60
N LYS A 863 -54.79 17.32 3.05
CA LYS A 863 -55.19 18.47 2.21
C LYS A 863 -55.14 17.97 0.77
N ALA A 864 -56.30 17.83 0.18
CA ALA A 864 -56.47 17.40 -1.21
C ALA A 864 -55.91 18.46 -2.17
#